data_9894f43124d5712ca1bfee5dd86697f8
#
_entry.id   9894f43124d5712ca1bfee5dd86697f8
#
_cell.length_a   1.000
_cell.length_b   1.000
_cell.length_c   1.000
_cell.angle_alpha   90.00
_cell.angle_beta   90.00
_cell.angle_gamma   90.00
#
_symmetry.space_group_name_H-M   'P 1'
#
loop_
_entity.id
_entity.type
_entity.pdbx_description
1 polymer ?
#
loop_
_entity_poly.entity_id
_entity_poly.type
_entity_poly.pdbx_seq_one_letter_code
_entity_poly.pdbx_strand_id
1 'polypeptide(L)'
;MDKVNRTSRQNRENVVIMDTQIENNKIFAPLKNKWLVLTPEEKVRQEYIKRLMDNYGYSKEQMRQEVTVAEGNGRGTGNARADIVVWASSDQVEKEAPVIVVECKAENITISEGDYMQGSHYARYTRAPFFVTTNLKQTKVFKVNLEGFPKDLGDEILDIPSLDELNDKKKLQDILNRTKSFTRDEFSHLLFRCHNIIRNNDKLSPEAAFDEISKILFMKIRYERNPNESNIFSLKQFKKEEAQYERNIRPVNVQLNGPKSDIPYMDYWFELTKAEFAKDDLFDSNDTIKIKQTSFEAIVKELQKYNLSTTSDDVKGIAFEKFLGKTFRGELGQFFTPRTIVDFMVELLDPQEGEIICDPCCGSGGFLIKAFEYVRDKIEKDIQAQKEQITKSVLGENVSSESETSDEERAKINPYIEALERELDTAYEGGRLHHLANDCIFGTDANPRMAHTSKMNMIMHGDGHCGVHHRDGLLNINGIFENRFDVILTNPPFGSHVEKTSEITAADCITNPQKIKEYEEKYGKEVYQKAMSQVNDNVGKSLLSLFEVGKLNSSTEVLFIERCIRLLKPGGRLGIVLPEGVLNTTNLQSVRELFEGMAKIIMITSIPQDVFVASGATVKPSIVFFKKFTKEEQEQYKKDQKKAREQVESNYAGELAELQNFIANKDNSRADIKVKKARLKSLQAQIEQETKPIVKQLFDYQIPIAQVEKAGITTTGAQCENELINILEEYTPYRMENKLWLSETLHYAYKIENGEMYRQINGGTWVKVK
;
A
#
# COMPACT_ATOMS: atom_id res chain seq x y z
N MET A 1 23.41 -1.24 -4.93
CA MET A 1 23.47 -0.49 -6.21
C MET A 1 22.43 0.63 -6.30
N ASP A 2 21.28 0.55 -5.64
CA ASP A 2 20.23 1.57 -5.77
C ASP A 2 20.41 2.85 -4.94
N LYS A 3 21.16 2.82 -3.84
CA LYS A 3 21.47 4.04 -3.06
C LYS A 3 22.47 4.99 -3.74
N VAL A 4 23.43 4.48 -4.49
CA VAL A 4 24.32 5.31 -5.32
C VAL A 4 23.53 6.03 -6.40
N ASN A 5 22.46 5.42 -6.91
CA ASN A 5 21.57 6.03 -7.88
C ASN A 5 20.56 7.04 -7.26
N ARG A 6 20.15 6.86 -5.99
CA ARG A 6 19.31 7.85 -5.29
C ARG A 6 20.09 9.11 -4.91
N THR A 7 21.32 8.96 -4.43
CA THR A 7 22.18 10.12 -4.10
C THR A 7 22.60 10.90 -5.34
N SER A 8 22.90 10.20 -6.45
CA SER A 8 23.16 10.90 -7.72
C SER A 8 21.91 11.56 -8.32
N ARG A 9 20.72 11.04 -8.02
CA ARG A 9 19.43 11.61 -8.47
C ARG A 9 19.00 12.80 -7.62
N GLN A 10 19.04 12.70 -6.28
CA GLN A 10 18.79 13.84 -5.39
C GLN A 10 19.83 14.96 -5.57
N ASN A 11 21.11 14.61 -5.82
CA ASN A 11 22.12 15.62 -6.15
C ASN A 11 21.91 16.24 -7.56
N ARG A 12 21.27 15.53 -8.50
CA ARG A 12 20.92 16.12 -9.80
C ARG A 12 19.67 17.01 -9.75
N GLU A 13 18.75 16.78 -8.83
CA GLU A 13 17.56 17.61 -8.61
C GLU A 13 17.82 18.81 -7.66
N ASN A 14 18.82 18.71 -6.76
CA ASN A 14 19.21 19.74 -5.78
C ASN A 14 20.49 20.50 -6.13
N VAL A 15 21.04 20.33 -7.36
CA VAL A 15 22.13 21.22 -7.80
C VAL A 15 21.55 22.63 -7.94
N VAL A 16 22.05 23.51 -7.11
CA VAL A 16 21.77 24.94 -7.14
C VAL A 16 21.88 25.41 -8.59
N ILE A 17 20.74 25.71 -9.20
CA ILE A 17 20.69 26.37 -10.50
C ILE A 17 21.36 27.72 -10.26
N MET A 18 22.63 27.87 -10.64
CA MET A 18 23.23 29.17 -10.64
C MET A 18 22.42 30.02 -11.63
N ASP A 19 21.89 31.12 -11.21
CA ASP A 19 21.00 31.96 -12.01
C ASP A 19 21.63 32.28 -13.39
N THR A 20 20.88 32.05 -14.45
CA THR A 20 21.23 32.54 -15.78
C THR A 20 21.30 34.06 -15.68
N GLN A 21 22.40 34.64 -16.18
CA GLN A 21 22.57 36.10 -16.12
C GLN A 21 21.53 36.75 -17.00
N ILE A 22 20.62 37.50 -16.40
CA ILE A 22 19.56 38.24 -17.06
C ILE A 22 19.70 39.72 -16.66
N GLU A 23 19.88 40.60 -17.65
CA GLU A 23 19.96 42.04 -17.45
C GLU A 23 19.22 42.81 -18.57
N ASN A 24 18.46 43.82 -18.23
CA ASN A 24 17.81 44.72 -19.19
C ASN A 24 17.00 44.00 -20.29
N ASN A 25 16.20 42.98 -19.91
CA ASN A 25 15.42 42.13 -20.81
C ASN A 25 16.28 41.36 -21.85
N LYS A 26 17.53 41.06 -21.48
CA LYS A 26 18.46 40.25 -22.25
C LYS A 26 19.00 39.11 -21.38
N ILE A 27 19.33 38.00 -22.01
CA ILE A 27 19.94 36.81 -21.40
C ILE A 27 21.33 36.56 -21.97
N PHE A 28 22.31 36.27 -21.15
CA PHE A 28 23.65 35.94 -21.61
C PHE A 28 23.73 34.54 -22.21
N ALA A 29 24.21 34.44 -23.45
CA ALA A 29 24.38 33.20 -24.19
C ALA A 29 25.86 32.77 -24.16
N PRO A 30 26.27 31.79 -23.29
CA PRO A 30 27.67 31.42 -23.11
C PRO A 30 28.30 30.78 -24.36
N LEU A 31 27.54 30.11 -25.21
CA LEU A 31 28.05 29.53 -26.47
C LEU A 31 28.35 30.55 -27.53
N LYS A 32 27.67 31.71 -27.51
CA LYS A 32 27.89 32.84 -28.45
C LYS A 32 28.68 33.97 -27.83
N ASN A 33 28.94 33.91 -26.55
CA ASN A 33 29.59 34.93 -25.73
C ASN A 33 28.99 36.36 -25.97
N LYS A 34 27.64 36.45 -25.98
CA LYS A 34 26.89 37.69 -26.18
C LYS A 34 25.54 37.70 -25.48
N TRP A 35 25.00 38.89 -25.29
CA TRP A 35 23.65 39.12 -24.77
C TRP A 35 22.61 39.00 -25.89
N LEU A 36 21.62 38.11 -25.71
CA LEU A 36 20.49 37.90 -26.61
C LEU A 36 19.21 38.50 -26.00
N VAL A 37 18.20 38.77 -26.84
CA VAL A 37 16.88 39.18 -26.37
C VAL A 37 16.25 38.03 -25.54
N LEU A 38 15.74 38.36 -24.38
CA LEU A 38 15.08 37.40 -23.52
C LEU A 38 13.69 37.03 -24.08
N THR A 39 13.62 35.92 -24.80
CA THR A 39 12.36 35.30 -25.17
C THR A 39 12.12 34.09 -24.26
N PRO A 40 10.85 33.63 -24.07
CA PRO A 40 10.56 32.44 -23.26
C PRO A 40 11.31 31.17 -23.72
N GLU A 41 11.49 31.02 -25.05
CA GLU A 41 12.22 29.90 -25.63
C GLU A 41 13.74 30.06 -25.44
N GLU A 42 14.27 31.27 -25.61
CA GLU A 42 15.69 31.52 -25.40
C GLU A 42 16.09 31.32 -23.92
N LYS A 43 15.19 31.64 -22.99
CA LYS A 43 15.37 31.30 -21.57
C LYS A 43 15.55 29.81 -21.36
N VAL A 44 14.64 29.00 -21.90
CA VAL A 44 14.73 27.52 -21.83
C VAL A 44 16.03 27.03 -22.45
N ARG A 45 16.43 27.56 -23.61
CA ARG A 45 17.65 27.15 -24.31
C ARG A 45 18.90 27.43 -23.45
N GLN A 46 19.03 28.62 -22.88
CA GLN A 46 20.20 28.96 -22.09
C GLN A 46 20.25 28.18 -20.75
N GLU A 47 19.13 27.96 -20.12
CA GLU A 47 19.05 27.14 -18.92
C GLU A 47 19.39 25.67 -19.22
N TYR A 48 18.99 25.16 -20.38
CA TYR A 48 19.33 23.79 -20.76
C TYR A 48 20.81 23.63 -21.16
N ILE A 49 21.40 24.63 -21.86
CA ILE A 49 22.85 24.66 -22.12
C ILE A 49 23.64 24.59 -20.83
N LYS A 50 23.23 25.38 -19.83
CA LYS A 50 23.85 25.34 -18.52
C LYS A 50 23.70 23.98 -17.84
N ARG A 51 22.52 23.38 -17.92
CA ARG A 51 22.29 22.01 -17.42
C ARG A 51 23.20 20.97 -18.08
N LEU A 52 23.45 21.09 -19.39
CA LEU A 52 24.39 20.24 -20.12
C LEU A 52 25.83 20.39 -19.61
N MET A 53 26.23 21.62 -19.22
CA MET A 53 27.57 21.88 -18.67
C MET A 53 27.69 21.38 -17.23
N ASP A 54 26.77 21.78 -16.36
CA ASP A 54 26.87 21.57 -14.91
C ASP A 54 26.55 20.13 -14.50
N ASN A 55 25.54 19.50 -15.14
CA ASN A 55 25.04 18.18 -14.74
C ASN A 55 25.57 17.03 -15.61
N TYR A 56 25.88 17.29 -16.88
CA TYR A 56 26.31 16.25 -17.80
C TYR A 56 27.79 16.35 -18.19
N GLY A 57 28.48 17.38 -17.76
CA GLY A 57 29.94 17.53 -17.93
C GLY A 57 30.38 17.91 -19.36
N TYR A 58 29.46 18.31 -20.26
CA TYR A 58 29.82 18.77 -21.59
C TYR A 58 30.39 20.17 -21.55
N SER A 59 31.54 20.39 -22.16
CA SER A 59 32.13 21.75 -22.25
C SER A 59 31.42 22.59 -23.30
N LYS A 60 31.51 23.95 -23.16
CA LYS A 60 30.95 24.87 -24.16
C LYS A 60 31.56 24.73 -25.55
N GLU A 61 32.81 24.25 -25.64
CA GLU A 61 33.51 23.97 -26.88
C GLU A 61 32.88 22.79 -27.64
N GLN A 62 32.25 21.84 -26.95
CA GLN A 62 31.56 20.68 -27.51
C GLN A 62 30.16 20.99 -28.01
N MET A 63 29.64 22.20 -27.82
CA MET A 63 28.26 22.57 -28.13
C MET A 63 28.16 23.71 -29.13
N ARG A 64 27.07 23.68 -29.92
CA ARG A 64 26.63 24.80 -30.78
C ARG A 64 25.14 25.02 -30.60
N GLN A 65 24.69 26.28 -30.68
CA GLN A 65 23.28 26.60 -30.69
C GLN A 65 22.83 27.15 -32.04
N GLU A 66 21.55 26.93 -32.41
CA GLU A 66 20.92 27.37 -33.67
C GLU A 66 21.67 26.84 -34.92
N VAL A 67 21.98 25.55 -34.90
CA VAL A 67 22.70 24.93 -36.02
C VAL A 67 21.73 24.69 -37.17
N THR A 68 22.07 25.22 -38.36
CA THR A 68 21.27 24.98 -39.56
C THR A 68 21.42 23.56 -40.06
N VAL A 69 20.30 22.86 -40.20
CA VAL A 69 20.23 21.52 -40.80
C VAL A 69 19.89 21.71 -42.26
N ALA A 70 20.82 21.36 -43.18
CA ALA A 70 20.59 21.49 -44.63
C ALA A 70 19.64 20.38 -45.09
N GLU A 71 18.46 20.73 -45.61
CA GLU A 71 17.63 19.80 -46.35
C GLU A 71 18.16 19.54 -47.76
N GLY A 72 18.26 18.26 -48.13
CA GLY A 72 18.50 17.89 -49.54
C GLY A 72 17.34 18.28 -50.43
N ASN A 73 17.60 18.84 -51.60
CA ASN A 73 16.75 19.34 -52.69
C ASN A 73 15.28 18.84 -52.74
N GLY A 74 14.44 19.35 -51.80
CA GLY A 74 13.00 19.18 -51.81
C GLY A 74 12.30 20.52 -51.54
N ARG A 75 11.29 20.87 -52.32
CA ARG A 75 10.54 22.11 -52.27
C ARG A 75 9.91 22.35 -50.88
N GLY A 76 10.61 23.02 -50.00
CA GLY A 76 10.13 23.49 -48.71
C GLY A 76 11.07 24.59 -48.19
N THR A 77 10.66 25.84 -48.26
CA THR A 77 11.44 27.01 -47.86
C THR A 77 11.43 27.14 -46.34
N GLY A 78 12.49 26.72 -45.69
CA GLY A 78 12.75 27.02 -44.29
C GLY A 78 14.13 26.50 -43.91
N ASN A 79 15.02 27.39 -43.44
CA ASN A 79 16.25 26.97 -42.75
C ASN A 79 15.91 26.30 -41.44
N ALA A 80 15.66 25.00 -41.46
CA ALA A 80 15.44 24.22 -40.26
C ALA A 80 16.68 24.31 -39.37
N ARG A 81 16.54 24.67 -38.12
CA ARG A 81 17.63 24.84 -37.16
C ARG A 81 17.36 24.01 -35.92
N ALA A 82 18.36 23.25 -35.51
CA ALA A 82 18.36 22.60 -34.21
C ALA A 82 18.80 23.58 -33.12
N ASP A 83 18.10 23.64 -32.01
CA ASP A 83 18.34 24.59 -30.93
C ASP A 83 19.71 24.43 -30.29
N ILE A 84 20.07 23.22 -29.91
CA ILE A 84 21.36 22.85 -29.33
C ILE A 84 21.85 21.56 -29.97
N VAL A 85 23.12 21.50 -30.32
CA VAL A 85 23.79 20.32 -30.84
C VAL A 85 25.05 20.08 -30.02
N VAL A 86 25.29 18.82 -29.60
CA VAL A 86 26.38 18.42 -28.72
C VAL A 86 27.21 17.33 -29.39
N TRP A 87 28.54 17.45 -29.33
CA TRP A 87 29.52 16.48 -29.82
C TRP A 87 30.26 15.78 -28.68
N ALA A 88 30.80 14.59 -28.94
CA ALA A 88 31.51 13.78 -27.94
C ALA A 88 32.81 14.45 -27.49
N SER A 89 33.49 15.19 -28.35
CA SER A 89 34.68 15.97 -28.02
C SER A 89 34.73 17.29 -28.78
N SER A 90 35.52 18.26 -28.28
CA SER A 90 35.69 19.57 -28.95
C SER A 90 36.35 19.45 -30.32
N ASP A 91 37.18 18.46 -30.57
CA ASP A 91 37.87 18.25 -31.84
C ASP A 91 36.96 17.68 -32.94
N GLN A 92 35.82 17.11 -32.56
CA GLN A 92 34.83 16.51 -33.47
C GLN A 92 33.75 17.51 -33.92
N VAL A 93 33.69 18.68 -33.31
CA VAL A 93 32.67 19.70 -33.59
C VAL A 93 32.70 20.07 -35.07
N GLU A 94 31.55 19.95 -35.73
CA GLU A 94 31.31 20.19 -37.18
C GLU A 94 32.12 19.32 -38.14
N LYS A 95 32.92 18.37 -37.63
CA LYS A 95 33.71 17.41 -38.44
C LYS A 95 33.10 16.01 -38.45
N GLU A 96 32.46 15.62 -37.35
CA GLU A 96 31.84 14.34 -37.15
C GLU A 96 30.35 14.46 -36.78
N ALA A 97 29.62 13.36 -36.76
CA ALA A 97 28.23 13.35 -36.33
C ALA A 97 28.12 13.75 -34.88
N PRO A 98 27.14 14.60 -34.50
CA PRO A 98 26.89 14.96 -33.12
C PRO A 98 26.33 13.76 -32.34
N VAL A 99 26.39 13.85 -31.00
CA VAL A 99 25.87 12.81 -30.11
C VAL A 99 24.44 13.11 -29.68
N ILE A 100 24.13 14.39 -29.44
CA ILE A 100 22.82 14.81 -28.92
C ILE A 100 22.32 16.02 -29.70
N VAL A 101 21.03 16.00 -30.04
CA VAL A 101 20.29 17.14 -30.56
C VAL A 101 19.21 17.51 -29.56
N VAL A 102 19.05 18.80 -29.26
CA VAL A 102 18.03 19.32 -28.33
C VAL A 102 17.13 20.31 -29.07
N GLU A 103 15.83 20.13 -28.89
CA GLU A 103 14.78 21.05 -29.32
C GLU A 103 14.15 21.69 -28.08
N CYS A 104 14.13 23.00 -28.01
CA CYS A 104 13.62 23.79 -26.90
C CYS A 104 12.26 24.38 -27.24
N LYS A 105 11.32 24.37 -26.30
CA LYS A 105 10.03 25.07 -26.40
C LYS A 105 9.87 26.00 -25.21
N ALA A 106 9.08 27.03 -25.34
CA ALA A 106 8.79 27.95 -24.24
C ALA A 106 8.10 27.20 -23.07
N GLU A 107 8.37 27.63 -21.83
CA GLU A 107 7.84 26.99 -20.59
C GLU A 107 6.32 26.83 -20.54
N ASN A 108 5.59 27.72 -21.19
CA ASN A 108 4.12 27.75 -21.23
C ASN A 108 3.52 26.93 -22.37
N ILE A 109 4.34 26.31 -23.22
CA ILE A 109 3.90 25.47 -24.34
C ILE A 109 3.92 24.01 -23.91
N THR A 110 2.79 23.32 -24.03
CA THR A 110 2.73 21.87 -23.89
C THR A 110 3.40 21.20 -25.08
N ILE A 111 4.38 20.36 -24.82
CA ILE A 111 5.11 19.63 -25.86
C ILE A 111 4.20 18.56 -26.46
N SER A 112 4.04 18.56 -27.77
CA SER A 112 3.19 17.66 -28.55
C SER A 112 4.00 16.58 -29.29
N GLU A 113 3.32 15.60 -29.88
CA GLU A 113 3.95 14.58 -30.73
C GLU A 113 4.63 15.19 -31.97
N GLY A 114 4.08 16.27 -32.51
CA GLY A 114 4.68 17.03 -33.60
C GLY A 114 6.05 17.62 -33.27
N ASP A 115 6.24 18.08 -32.03
CA ASP A 115 7.51 18.63 -31.55
C ASP A 115 8.57 17.52 -31.41
N TYR A 116 8.17 16.30 -30.99
CA TYR A 116 9.07 15.15 -30.95
C TYR A 116 9.50 14.72 -32.36
N MET A 117 8.58 14.76 -33.32
CA MET A 117 8.89 14.41 -34.71
C MET A 117 9.90 15.38 -35.33
N GLN A 118 9.79 16.68 -35.03
CA GLN A 118 10.74 17.68 -35.49
C GLN A 118 12.15 17.41 -34.96
N GLY A 119 12.30 17.20 -33.64
CA GLY A 119 13.57 16.86 -33.01
C GLY A 119 14.16 15.55 -33.54
N SER A 120 13.32 14.53 -33.73
CA SER A 120 13.73 13.25 -34.34
C SER A 120 14.25 13.44 -35.75
N HIS A 121 13.62 14.25 -36.59
CA HIS A 121 14.10 14.53 -37.97
C HIS A 121 15.47 15.19 -37.95
N TYR A 122 15.71 16.16 -37.05
CA TYR A 122 17.01 16.81 -36.92
C TYR A 122 18.10 15.85 -36.47
N ALA A 123 17.80 15.00 -35.47
CA ALA A 123 18.74 14.01 -34.98
C ALA A 123 19.10 12.97 -36.06
N ARG A 124 18.12 12.48 -36.84
CA ARG A 124 18.36 11.57 -37.98
C ARG A 124 19.17 12.20 -39.08
N TYR A 125 18.86 13.43 -39.46
CA TYR A 125 19.60 14.16 -40.47
C TYR A 125 21.07 14.34 -40.11
N THR A 126 21.32 14.72 -38.86
CA THR A 126 22.68 14.88 -38.32
C THR A 126 23.32 13.56 -37.90
N ARG A 127 22.58 12.43 -37.94
CA ARG A 127 22.98 11.11 -37.43
C ARG A 127 23.30 11.09 -35.94
N ALA A 128 22.69 11.97 -35.16
CA ALA A 128 22.81 11.97 -33.70
C ALA A 128 22.06 10.76 -33.10
N PRO A 129 22.69 9.94 -32.24
CA PRO A 129 22.04 8.80 -31.60
C PRO A 129 21.01 9.19 -30.53
N PHE A 130 21.04 10.43 -30.05
CA PHE A 130 20.13 10.92 -29.03
C PHE A 130 19.47 12.22 -29.41
N PHE A 131 18.19 12.38 -29.09
CA PHE A 131 17.57 13.70 -29.11
C PHE A 131 16.74 13.97 -27.86
N VAL A 132 16.61 15.26 -27.54
CA VAL A 132 15.86 15.78 -26.41
C VAL A 132 14.87 16.81 -26.91
N THR A 133 13.63 16.77 -26.38
CA THR A 133 12.70 17.89 -26.51
C THR A 133 12.34 18.35 -25.11
N THR A 134 12.50 19.67 -24.83
CA THR A 134 12.31 20.20 -23.48
C THR A 134 11.68 21.59 -23.46
N ASN A 135 10.84 21.84 -22.44
CA ASN A 135 10.42 23.15 -22.00
C ASN A 135 10.80 23.41 -20.53
N LEU A 136 11.77 22.65 -19.98
CA LEU A 136 12.23 22.54 -18.60
C LEU A 136 11.23 21.89 -17.63
N LYS A 137 9.92 22.07 -17.83
CA LYS A 137 8.86 21.40 -17.04
C LYS A 137 8.60 19.97 -17.55
N GLN A 138 8.70 19.81 -18.87
CA GLN A 138 8.61 18.52 -19.54
C GLN A 138 9.89 18.31 -20.35
N THR A 139 10.58 17.21 -20.11
CA THR A 139 11.75 16.81 -20.88
C THR A 139 11.57 15.38 -21.34
N LYS A 140 11.69 15.16 -22.65
CA LYS A 140 11.62 13.85 -23.27
C LYS A 140 12.94 13.58 -23.98
N VAL A 141 13.49 12.39 -23.76
CA VAL A 141 14.76 11.94 -24.30
C VAL A 141 14.54 10.66 -25.10
N PHE A 142 15.12 10.61 -26.28
CA PHE A 142 14.97 9.47 -27.19
C PHE A 142 16.33 8.98 -27.70
N LYS A 143 16.50 7.65 -27.73
CA LYS A 143 17.52 7.02 -28.54
C LYS A 143 16.97 6.85 -29.95
N VAL A 144 17.63 7.48 -30.92
CA VAL A 144 17.20 7.47 -32.31
C VAL A 144 17.53 6.15 -33.01
N ASN A 145 16.55 5.55 -33.65
CA ASN A 145 16.80 4.44 -34.57
C ASN A 145 17.21 5.00 -35.94
N LEU A 146 18.51 5.09 -36.17
CA LEU A 146 19.07 5.70 -37.39
C LEU A 146 18.76 4.92 -38.69
N GLU A 147 18.40 3.63 -38.57
CA GLU A 147 18.05 2.75 -39.69
C GLU A 147 16.54 2.55 -39.87
N GLY A 148 15.73 3.10 -38.97
CA GLY A 148 14.27 2.95 -38.95
C GLY A 148 13.54 3.87 -39.93
N PHE A 149 12.22 3.65 -40.07
CA PHE A 149 11.35 4.51 -40.89
C PHE A 149 11.30 5.94 -40.38
N PRO A 150 11.09 6.95 -41.25
CA PRO A 150 11.07 8.38 -40.85
C PRO A 150 10.06 8.76 -39.76
N LYS A 151 9.00 7.96 -39.56
CA LYS A 151 8.00 8.17 -38.51
C LYS A 151 8.29 7.44 -37.18
N ASP A 152 9.38 6.70 -37.10
CA ASP A 152 9.78 6.02 -35.89
C ASP A 152 10.57 7.00 -35.00
N LEU A 153 10.03 7.38 -33.85
CA LEU A 153 10.70 8.29 -32.90
C LEU A 153 11.92 7.65 -32.24
N GLY A 154 12.07 6.34 -32.32
CA GLY A 154 13.05 5.59 -31.55
C GLY A 154 12.57 5.26 -30.13
N ASP A 155 13.49 4.76 -29.29
CA ASP A 155 13.18 4.35 -27.91
C ASP A 155 13.26 5.54 -26.96
N GLU A 156 12.18 5.83 -26.24
CA GLU A 156 12.22 6.83 -25.14
C GLU A 156 13.07 6.29 -24.01
N ILE A 157 14.12 7.01 -23.64
CA ILE A 157 15.05 6.67 -22.56
C ILE A 157 14.94 7.67 -21.41
N LEU A 158 15.48 7.30 -20.25
CA LEU A 158 15.32 8.06 -19.01
C LEU A 158 16.02 9.41 -19.08
N ASP A 159 17.26 9.44 -19.59
CA ASP A 159 18.13 10.60 -19.61
C ASP A 159 19.18 10.46 -20.71
N ILE A 160 19.83 11.57 -21.10
CA ILE A 160 21.00 11.55 -21.96
C ILE A 160 22.22 11.05 -21.20
N PRO A 161 23.19 10.40 -21.89
CA PRO A 161 24.45 10.07 -21.23
C PRO A 161 25.24 11.35 -20.90
N SER A 162 25.88 11.38 -19.73
CA SER A 162 26.92 12.35 -19.42
C SER A 162 28.19 12.07 -20.22
N LEU A 163 29.13 13.02 -20.24
CA LEU A 163 30.38 12.85 -20.97
C LEU A 163 31.17 11.62 -20.49
N ASP A 164 31.19 11.36 -19.19
CA ASP A 164 31.85 10.18 -18.59
C ASP A 164 31.16 8.87 -18.97
N GLU A 165 29.83 8.86 -19.01
CA GLU A 165 29.04 7.69 -19.38
C GLU A 165 29.10 7.41 -20.88
N LEU A 166 29.20 8.45 -21.71
CA LEU A 166 29.38 8.31 -23.16
C LEU A 166 30.70 7.59 -23.53
N ASN A 167 31.74 7.83 -22.76
CA ASN A 167 33.08 7.26 -22.97
C ASN A 167 33.23 5.83 -22.40
N ASP A 168 32.28 5.34 -21.60
CA ASP A 168 32.29 4.00 -21.02
C ASP A 168 31.19 3.14 -21.65
N LYS A 169 31.58 2.17 -22.47
CA LYS A 169 30.63 1.28 -23.19
C LYS A 169 29.67 0.54 -22.24
N LYS A 170 30.11 0.14 -21.05
CA LYS A 170 29.27 -0.56 -20.07
C LYS A 170 28.26 0.39 -19.43
N LYS A 171 28.70 1.57 -19.01
CA LYS A 171 27.82 2.59 -18.45
C LYS A 171 26.81 3.09 -19.49
N LEU A 172 27.23 3.27 -20.73
CA LEU A 172 26.36 3.65 -21.83
C LEU A 172 25.26 2.58 -22.08
N GLN A 173 25.65 1.28 -22.07
CA GLN A 173 24.69 0.19 -22.23
C GLN A 173 23.70 0.14 -21.05
N ASP A 174 24.14 0.39 -19.84
CA ASP A 174 23.28 0.46 -18.66
C ASP A 174 22.25 1.59 -18.74
N ILE A 175 22.63 2.78 -19.26
CA ILE A 175 21.69 3.88 -19.51
C ILE A 175 20.67 3.52 -20.57
N LEU A 176 21.10 2.90 -21.64
CA LEU A 176 20.22 2.48 -22.74
C LEU A 176 19.21 1.41 -22.33
N ASN A 177 19.56 0.61 -21.35
CA ASN A 177 18.71 -0.46 -20.79
C ASN A 177 17.83 0.04 -19.62
N ARG A 178 18.05 1.25 -19.10
CA ARG A 178 17.23 1.83 -18.04
C ARG A 178 15.88 2.25 -18.60
N THR A 179 14.85 1.49 -18.26
CA THR A 179 13.48 1.90 -18.47
C THR A 179 13.10 3.00 -17.48
N LYS A 180 12.24 3.91 -17.89
CA LYS A 180 11.78 5.05 -17.08
C LYS A 180 11.03 4.57 -15.85
N SER A 181 11.39 5.05 -14.65
CA SER A 181 10.51 4.90 -13.48
C SER A 181 9.34 5.87 -13.59
N PHE A 182 8.18 5.43 -13.09
CA PHE A 182 7.01 6.29 -13.06
C PHE A 182 7.16 7.44 -12.08
N THR A 183 6.63 8.61 -12.44
CA THR A 183 6.14 9.56 -11.45
C THR A 183 4.72 9.17 -11.05
N ARG A 184 4.27 9.58 -9.85
CA ARG A 184 2.94 9.28 -9.32
C ARG A 184 1.80 9.65 -10.29
N ASP A 185 1.87 10.80 -10.93
CA ASP A 185 0.84 11.28 -11.85
C ASP A 185 0.91 10.57 -13.20
N GLU A 186 2.10 10.29 -13.72
CA GLU A 186 2.28 9.54 -14.96
C GLU A 186 1.69 8.13 -14.87
N PHE A 187 1.92 7.42 -13.77
CA PHE A 187 1.35 6.09 -13.59
C PHE A 187 -0.17 6.11 -13.50
N SER A 188 -0.73 7.05 -12.75
CA SER A 188 -2.18 7.22 -12.70
C SER A 188 -2.78 7.50 -14.07
N HIS A 189 -2.18 8.41 -14.86
CA HIS A 189 -2.62 8.68 -16.23
C HIS A 189 -2.48 7.49 -17.17
N LEU A 190 -1.44 6.70 -17.02
CA LEU A 190 -1.23 5.48 -17.79
C LEU A 190 -2.34 4.46 -17.52
N LEU A 191 -2.68 4.20 -16.26
CA LEU A 191 -3.75 3.30 -15.89
C LEU A 191 -5.10 3.75 -16.49
N PHE A 192 -5.38 5.07 -16.50
CA PHE A 192 -6.57 5.60 -17.18
C PHE A 192 -6.54 5.43 -18.69
N ARG A 193 -5.39 5.54 -19.34
CA ARG A 193 -5.28 5.24 -20.80
C ARG A 193 -5.58 3.77 -21.07
N CYS A 194 -5.01 2.85 -20.29
CA CYS A 194 -5.28 1.42 -20.39
C CYS A 194 -6.77 1.11 -20.19
N HIS A 195 -7.39 1.72 -19.17
CA HIS A 195 -8.81 1.59 -18.92
C HIS A 195 -9.67 2.07 -20.11
N ASN A 196 -9.33 3.21 -20.71
CA ASN A 196 -10.05 3.73 -21.88
C ASN A 196 -9.88 2.82 -23.10
N ILE A 197 -8.72 2.18 -23.30
CA ILE A 197 -8.51 1.18 -24.39
C ILE A 197 -9.52 0.04 -24.23
N ILE A 198 -9.65 -0.53 -23.03
CA ILE A 198 -10.58 -1.64 -22.77
C ILE A 198 -12.03 -1.20 -22.95
N ARG A 199 -12.43 -0.07 -22.34
CA ARG A 199 -13.80 0.44 -22.47
C ARG A 199 -14.21 0.68 -23.93
N ASN A 200 -13.33 1.25 -24.72
CA ASN A 200 -13.63 1.58 -26.11
C ASN A 200 -13.69 0.35 -27.00
N ASN A 201 -12.78 -0.60 -26.83
CA ASN A 201 -12.62 -1.74 -27.73
C ASN A 201 -13.44 -2.98 -27.30
N ASP A 202 -13.48 -3.25 -25.99
CA ASP A 202 -14.05 -4.47 -25.41
C ASP A 202 -15.40 -4.22 -24.74
N LYS A 203 -15.76 -2.94 -24.48
CA LYS A 203 -17.03 -2.51 -23.88
C LYS A 203 -17.30 -3.14 -22.50
N LEU A 204 -16.26 -3.41 -21.75
CA LEU A 204 -16.37 -3.89 -20.37
C LEU A 204 -16.80 -2.76 -19.42
N SER A 205 -17.43 -3.14 -18.31
CA SER A 205 -17.73 -2.20 -17.23
C SER A 205 -16.41 -1.65 -16.62
N PRO A 206 -16.45 -0.50 -15.93
CA PRO A 206 -15.25 0.05 -15.29
C PRO A 206 -14.51 -0.95 -14.39
N GLU A 207 -15.26 -1.72 -13.60
CA GLU A 207 -14.72 -2.72 -12.68
C GLU A 207 -14.09 -3.90 -13.43
N ALA A 208 -14.76 -4.41 -14.46
CA ALA A 208 -14.21 -5.50 -15.27
C ALA A 208 -12.97 -5.06 -16.05
N ALA A 209 -12.92 -3.80 -16.50
CA ALA A 209 -11.73 -3.24 -17.12
C ALA A 209 -10.57 -3.10 -16.11
N PHE A 210 -10.87 -2.73 -14.87
CA PHE A 210 -9.90 -2.71 -13.78
C PHE A 210 -9.31 -4.10 -13.50
N ASP A 211 -10.16 -5.14 -13.41
CA ASP A 211 -9.74 -6.52 -13.19
C ASP A 211 -8.74 -6.96 -14.28
N GLU A 212 -9.02 -6.63 -15.55
CA GLU A 212 -8.13 -6.98 -16.67
C GLU A 212 -6.80 -6.21 -16.64
N ILE A 213 -6.82 -4.91 -16.33
CA ILE A 213 -5.59 -4.12 -16.17
C ILE A 213 -4.72 -4.71 -15.06
N SER A 214 -5.34 -5.09 -13.96
CA SER A 214 -4.64 -5.68 -12.82
C SER A 214 -3.92 -6.96 -13.20
N LYS A 215 -4.57 -7.87 -13.93
CA LYS A 215 -3.93 -9.09 -14.47
C LYS A 215 -2.68 -8.75 -15.28
N ILE A 216 -2.78 -7.77 -16.18
CA ILE A 216 -1.64 -7.38 -17.05
C ILE A 216 -0.52 -6.72 -16.24
N LEU A 217 -0.84 -5.94 -15.20
CA LEU A 217 0.17 -5.37 -14.31
C LEU A 217 0.95 -6.47 -13.57
N PHE A 218 0.26 -7.53 -13.08
CA PHE A 218 0.92 -8.66 -12.43
C PHE A 218 1.74 -9.50 -13.43
N MET A 219 1.25 -9.66 -14.66
CA MET A 219 2.04 -10.27 -15.74
C MET A 219 3.34 -9.49 -15.98
N LYS A 220 3.26 -8.15 -15.96
CA LYS A 220 4.43 -7.28 -16.10
C LYS A 220 5.37 -7.38 -14.89
N ILE A 221 4.86 -7.36 -13.66
CA ILE A 221 5.66 -7.51 -12.43
C ILE A 221 6.42 -8.83 -12.44
N ARG A 222 5.73 -9.93 -12.76
CA ARG A 222 6.34 -11.25 -12.92
C ARG A 222 7.49 -11.22 -13.92
N TYR A 223 7.26 -10.64 -15.08
CA TYR A 223 8.22 -10.59 -16.18
C TYR A 223 9.47 -9.78 -15.80
N GLU A 224 9.30 -8.67 -15.11
CA GLU A 224 10.38 -7.79 -14.69
C GLU A 224 11.17 -8.29 -13.46
N ARG A 225 10.60 -9.19 -12.66
CA ARG A 225 11.29 -9.85 -11.53
C ARG A 225 12.26 -10.93 -11.97
N ASN A 226 12.08 -11.48 -13.18
CA ASN A 226 12.95 -12.53 -13.71
C ASN A 226 14.26 -11.93 -14.26
N PRO A 227 15.43 -12.25 -13.67
CA PRO A 227 16.71 -11.60 -13.99
C PRO A 227 17.36 -12.09 -15.30
N ASN A 228 16.68 -12.85 -16.15
CA ASN A 228 17.20 -13.26 -17.43
C ASN A 228 17.40 -12.03 -18.32
N GLU A 229 18.63 -11.61 -18.46
CA GLU A 229 19.17 -10.35 -19.03
C GLU A 229 18.65 -9.93 -20.42
N SER A 230 17.91 -10.79 -21.10
CA SER A 230 17.38 -10.50 -22.45
C SER A 230 15.88 -10.21 -22.51
N ASN A 231 15.17 -10.34 -21.38
CA ASN A 231 13.71 -10.27 -21.39
C ASN A 231 13.21 -8.89 -20.96
N ILE A 232 12.95 -8.03 -21.93
CA ILE A 232 12.31 -6.73 -21.72
C ILE A 232 10.81 -6.88 -21.94
N PHE A 233 9.97 -6.47 -20.98
CA PHE A 233 8.53 -6.40 -21.18
C PHE A 233 8.18 -5.44 -22.32
N SER A 234 7.97 -5.99 -23.51
CA SER A 234 7.67 -5.20 -24.71
C SER A 234 6.81 -5.98 -25.71
N LEU A 235 6.10 -5.24 -26.55
CA LEU A 235 5.30 -5.86 -27.61
C LEU A 235 6.17 -6.70 -28.58
N LYS A 236 7.39 -6.24 -28.86
CA LYS A 236 8.34 -6.98 -29.70
C LYS A 236 8.72 -8.32 -29.11
N GLN A 237 9.01 -8.35 -27.83
CA GLN A 237 9.34 -9.58 -27.10
C GLN A 237 8.12 -10.50 -27.01
N PHE A 238 6.94 -9.95 -26.68
CA PHE A 238 5.68 -10.70 -26.68
C PHE A 238 5.46 -11.42 -28.01
N LYS A 239 5.59 -10.73 -29.14
CA LYS A 239 5.41 -11.32 -30.47
C LYS A 239 6.45 -12.40 -30.82
N LYS A 240 7.69 -12.24 -30.36
CA LYS A 240 8.74 -13.23 -30.51
C LYS A 240 8.42 -14.52 -29.75
N GLU A 241 8.02 -14.37 -28.49
CA GLU A 241 7.66 -15.49 -27.61
C GLU A 241 6.35 -16.16 -28.06
N GLU A 242 5.36 -15.39 -28.52
CA GLU A 242 4.13 -15.89 -29.12
C GLU A 242 4.45 -16.83 -30.29
N ALA A 243 5.35 -16.42 -31.21
CA ALA A 243 5.74 -17.24 -32.32
C ALA A 243 6.48 -18.54 -31.92
N GLN A 244 7.24 -18.51 -30.83
CA GLN A 244 7.89 -19.70 -30.25
C GLN A 244 6.88 -20.63 -29.59
N TYR A 245 5.94 -20.06 -28.81
CA TYR A 245 4.87 -20.81 -28.18
C TYR A 245 4.00 -21.55 -29.19
N GLU A 246 3.53 -20.86 -30.22
CA GLU A 246 2.68 -21.43 -31.26
C GLU A 246 3.36 -22.60 -32.01
N ARG A 247 4.69 -22.54 -32.21
CA ARG A 247 5.44 -23.58 -32.91
C ARG A 247 5.81 -24.76 -32.02
N ASN A 248 6.25 -24.51 -30.81
CA ASN A 248 6.97 -25.49 -30.00
C ASN A 248 6.21 -25.97 -28.78
N ILE A 249 5.44 -25.08 -28.13
CA ILE A 249 4.84 -25.36 -26.79
C ILE A 249 3.37 -25.75 -26.93
N ARG A 250 2.58 -24.95 -27.67
CA ARG A 250 1.14 -25.15 -27.79
C ARG A 250 0.77 -26.54 -28.37
N PRO A 251 1.40 -27.04 -29.46
CA PRO A 251 1.10 -28.37 -29.98
C PRO A 251 1.41 -29.49 -28.95
N VAL A 252 2.52 -29.35 -28.22
CA VAL A 252 2.94 -30.34 -27.22
C VAL A 252 1.98 -30.34 -26.04
N ASN A 253 1.55 -29.14 -25.59
CA ASN A 253 0.56 -29.01 -24.51
C ASN A 253 -0.78 -29.67 -24.89
N VAL A 254 -1.25 -29.42 -26.09
CA VAL A 254 -2.49 -30.04 -26.60
C VAL A 254 -2.37 -31.55 -26.67
N GLN A 255 -1.21 -32.08 -27.13
CA GLN A 255 -0.95 -33.50 -27.20
C GLN A 255 -0.90 -34.17 -25.81
N LEU A 256 -0.29 -33.51 -24.81
CA LEU A 256 -0.11 -34.07 -23.47
C LEU A 256 -1.34 -33.89 -22.58
N ASN A 257 -2.01 -32.75 -22.63
CA ASN A 257 -3.05 -32.32 -21.69
C ASN A 257 -4.45 -32.24 -22.33
N GLY A 258 -4.57 -32.52 -23.62
CA GLY A 258 -5.80 -32.53 -24.37
C GLY A 258 -6.30 -31.15 -24.84
N PRO A 259 -7.47 -31.10 -25.52
CA PRO A 259 -7.95 -29.88 -26.19
C PRO A 259 -8.20 -28.68 -25.28
N LYS A 260 -8.37 -28.87 -23.97
CA LYS A 260 -8.55 -27.78 -22.99
C LYS A 260 -7.30 -26.95 -22.78
N SER A 261 -6.12 -27.48 -23.13
CA SER A 261 -4.84 -26.77 -23.08
C SER A 261 -4.53 -25.98 -24.36
N ASP A 262 -5.46 -25.96 -25.32
CA ASP A 262 -5.37 -25.16 -26.55
C ASP A 262 -5.77 -23.71 -26.28
N ILE A 263 -4.88 -22.97 -25.68
CA ILE A 263 -5.09 -21.56 -25.27
C ILE A 263 -4.17 -20.63 -26.07
N PRO A 264 -4.60 -19.37 -26.35
CA PRO A 264 -3.74 -18.34 -26.93
C PRO A 264 -2.51 -18.04 -26.07
N TYR A 265 -1.46 -17.51 -26.67
CA TYR A 265 -0.24 -17.15 -25.95
C TYR A 265 -0.49 -16.14 -24.81
N MET A 266 -1.40 -15.19 -25.01
CA MET A 266 -1.81 -14.22 -23.99
C MET A 266 -2.34 -14.92 -22.72
N ASP A 267 -3.21 -15.93 -22.88
CA ASP A 267 -3.74 -16.70 -21.76
C ASP A 267 -2.67 -17.61 -21.14
N TYR A 268 -1.80 -18.22 -21.96
CA TYR A 268 -0.67 -19.00 -21.46
C TYR A 268 0.27 -18.13 -20.58
N TRP A 269 0.53 -16.91 -21.00
CA TRP A 269 1.34 -15.97 -20.23
C TRP A 269 0.70 -15.62 -18.87
N PHE A 270 -0.64 -15.51 -18.85
CA PHE A 270 -1.38 -15.35 -17.61
C PHE A 270 -1.35 -16.62 -16.74
N GLU A 271 -1.43 -17.84 -17.32
CA GLU A 271 -1.28 -19.09 -16.55
C GLU A 271 0.08 -19.16 -15.82
N LEU A 272 1.16 -18.74 -16.48
CA LEU A 272 2.47 -18.66 -15.83
C LEU A 272 2.48 -17.65 -14.67
N THR A 273 1.73 -16.57 -14.81
CA THR A 273 1.58 -15.57 -13.75
C THR A 273 0.78 -16.12 -12.58
N LYS A 274 -0.32 -16.84 -12.84
CA LYS A 274 -1.09 -17.51 -11.78
C LYS A 274 -0.23 -18.50 -11.00
N ALA A 275 0.63 -19.26 -11.68
CA ALA A 275 1.52 -20.21 -11.03
C ALA A 275 2.54 -19.55 -10.09
N GLU A 276 3.08 -18.38 -10.45
CA GLU A 276 4.03 -17.64 -9.62
C GLU A 276 3.38 -17.06 -8.38
N PHE A 277 2.17 -16.50 -8.51
CA PHE A 277 1.41 -15.92 -7.40
C PHE A 277 0.44 -16.93 -6.73
N ALA A 278 0.65 -18.23 -6.93
CA ALA A 278 -0.24 -19.27 -6.37
C ALA A 278 -0.20 -19.32 -4.83
N LYS A 279 0.95 -19.01 -4.22
CA LYS A 279 1.10 -18.93 -2.76
C LYS A 279 0.27 -17.79 -2.16
N ASP A 280 0.11 -16.70 -2.88
CA ASP A 280 -0.62 -15.50 -2.45
C ASP A 280 -2.13 -15.65 -2.66
N ASP A 281 -2.58 -16.75 -3.30
CA ASP A 281 -4.01 -16.99 -3.62
C ASP A 281 -4.63 -15.77 -4.35
N LEU A 282 -3.82 -15.15 -5.25
CA LEU A 282 -4.16 -13.89 -5.91
C LEU A 282 -5.17 -14.08 -7.03
N PHE A 283 -5.10 -15.17 -7.77
CA PHE A 283 -5.96 -15.47 -8.90
C PHE A 283 -6.65 -16.81 -8.73
N ASP A 284 -7.91 -16.89 -9.13
CA ASP A 284 -8.63 -18.15 -9.18
C ASP A 284 -8.13 -19.03 -10.35
N SER A 285 -8.16 -20.35 -10.17
CA SER A 285 -7.75 -21.31 -11.22
C SER A 285 -8.51 -21.12 -12.54
N ASN A 286 -9.76 -20.65 -12.47
CA ASN A 286 -10.63 -20.40 -13.61
C ASN A 286 -10.51 -18.99 -14.21
N ASP A 287 -9.68 -18.15 -13.64
CA ASP A 287 -9.46 -16.80 -14.17
C ASP A 287 -8.77 -16.86 -15.55
N THR A 288 -9.31 -16.12 -16.49
CA THR A 288 -8.80 -15.97 -17.87
C THR A 288 -8.74 -14.49 -18.25
N ILE A 289 -8.01 -14.17 -19.30
CA ILE A 289 -8.02 -12.83 -19.89
C ILE A 289 -9.32 -12.66 -20.69
N LYS A 290 -10.08 -11.60 -20.42
CA LYS A 290 -11.42 -11.36 -21.03
C LYS A 290 -11.42 -10.30 -22.12
N ILE A 291 -10.28 -9.67 -22.38
CA ILE A 291 -10.13 -8.67 -23.45
C ILE A 291 -9.60 -9.29 -24.73
N LYS A 292 -9.83 -8.60 -25.83
CA LYS A 292 -9.28 -9.00 -27.13
C LYS A 292 -7.76 -8.86 -27.17
N GLN A 293 -7.12 -9.69 -27.96
CA GLN A 293 -5.66 -9.62 -28.14
C GLN A 293 -5.20 -8.24 -28.61
N THR A 294 -5.96 -7.57 -29.47
CA THR A 294 -5.64 -6.20 -29.94
C THR A 294 -5.61 -5.18 -28.81
N SER A 295 -6.52 -5.30 -27.84
CA SER A 295 -6.54 -4.44 -26.65
C SER A 295 -5.39 -4.78 -25.71
N PHE A 296 -5.11 -6.06 -25.50
CA PHE A 296 -3.97 -6.53 -24.73
C PHE A 296 -2.65 -5.98 -25.28
N GLU A 297 -2.41 -6.13 -26.60
CA GLU A 297 -1.21 -5.62 -27.27
C GLU A 297 -1.08 -4.09 -27.17
N ALA A 298 -2.19 -3.37 -27.29
CA ALA A 298 -2.20 -1.91 -27.10
C ALA A 298 -1.82 -1.51 -25.68
N ILE A 299 -2.28 -2.26 -24.66
CA ILE A 299 -1.92 -2.03 -23.26
C ILE A 299 -0.45 -2.38 -23.02
N VAL A 300 0.05 -3.50 -23.54
CA VAL A 300 1.47 -3.85 -23.48
C VAL A 300 2.34 -2.74 -24.07
N LYS A 301 1.93 -2.16 -25.20
CA LYS A 301 2.64 -1.03 -25.85
C LYS A 301 2.68 0.22 -24.99
N GLU A 302 1.62 0.50 -24.21
CA GLU A 302 1.62 1.61 -23.25
C GLU A 302 2.53 1.31 -22.04
N LEU A 303 2.43 0.10 -21.49
CA LEU A 303 3.16 -0.30 -20.28
C LEU A 303 4.67 -0.53 -20.53
N GLN A 304 5.08 -0.90 -21.77
CA GLN A 304 6.50 -1.22 -22.08
C GLN A 304 7.47 -0.06 -21.85
N LYS A 305 6.97 1.18 -21.87
CA LYS A 305 7.78 2.39 -21.71
C LYS A 305 8.34 2.55 -20.30
N TYR A 306 7.85 1.79 -19.34
CA TYR A 306 8.11 1.97 -17.90
C TYR A 306 8.50 0.66 -17.25
N ASN A 307 9.21 0.75 -16.12
CA ASN A 307 9.57 -0.40 -15.30
C ASN A 307 8.89 -0.31 -13.94
N LEU A 308 8.08 -1.32 -13.61
CA LEU A 308 7.39 -1.38 -12.32
C LEU A 308 8.32 -1.84 -11.20
N SER A 309 9.29 -2.73 -11.48
CA SER A 309 10.20 -3.25 -10.46
C SER A 309 11.17 -2.20 -9.92
N THR A 310 11.54 -1.20 -10.76
CA THR A 310 12.40 -0.07 -10.34
C THR A 310 11.62 1.16 -9.86
N THR A 311 10.30 1.14 -10.01
CA THR A 311 9.42 2.20 -9.48
C THR A 311 9.23 1.96 -7.99
N SER A 312 9.35 3.01 -7.16
CA SER A 312 9.14 2.87 -5.72
C SER A 312 7.73 2.38 -5.40
N ASP A 313 7.60 1.59 -4.34
CA ASP A 313 6.31 1.04 -3.90
C ASP A 313 5.31 2.16 -3.59
N ASP A 314 5.76 3.27 -2.99
CA ASP A 314 4.92 4.45 -2.73
C ASP A 314 4.31 5.04 -4.00
N VAL A 315 5.09 5.13 -5.09
CA VAL A 315 4.58 5.64 -6.37
C VAL A 315 3.57 4.69 -6.98
N LYS A 316 3.85 3.37 -6.94
CA LYS A 316 2.94 2.33 -7.45
C LYS A 316 1.64 2.31 -6.66
N GLY A 317 1.74 2.24 -5.36
CA GLY A 317 0.61 2.12 -4.45
C GLY A 317 -0.33 3.31 -4.52
N ILE A 318 0.20 4.54 -4.36
CA ILE A 318 -0.62 5.75 -4.38
C ILE A 318 -1.30 5.96 -5.75
N ALA A 319 -0.60 5.66 -6.85
CA ALA A 319 -1.21 5.76 -8.18
C ALA A 319 -2.31 4.73 -8.39
N PHE A 320 -2.13 3.53 -7.85
CA PHE A 320 -3.12 2.46 -7.88
C PHE A 320 -4.35 2.82 -7.04
N GLU A 321 -4.17 3.32 -5.82
CA GLU A 321 -5.27 3.84 -4.99
C GLU A 321 -6.04 4.99 -5.66
N LYS A 322 -5.33 5.92 -6.30
CA LYS A 322 -5.95 7.02 -7.03
C LYS A 322 -6.78 6.54 -8.23
N PHE A 323 -6.32 5.48 -8.87
CA PHE A 323 -7.06 4.82 -9.94
C PHE A 323 -8.30 4.09 -9.40
N LEU A 324 -8.15 3.33 -8.30
CA LEU A 324 -9.26 2.69 -7.59
C LEU A 324 -10.34 3.70 -7.20
N GLY A 325 -9.97 4.75 -6.48
CA GLY A 325 -10.89 5.76 -5.98
C GLY A 325 -11.70 6.46 -7.08
N LYS A 326 -11.16 6.59 -8.29
CA LYS A 326 -11.90 7.15 -9.44
C LYS A 326 -12.77 6.11 -10.16
N THR A 327 -12.35 4.85 -10.18
CA THR A 327 -13.04 3.77 -10.90
C THR A 327 -14.27 3.28 -10.13
N PHE A 328 -14.16 3.20 -8.79
CA PHE A 328 -15.18 2.61 -7.93
C PHE A 328 -16.10 3.63 -7.20
N ARG A 329 -15.92 4.94 -7.42
CA ARG A 329 -16.76 5.95 -6.80
C ARG A 329 -18.24 5.78 -7.23
N GLY A 330 -19.06 5.37 -6.27
CA GLY A 330 -20.53 5.40 -6.40
C GLY A 330 -21.21 4.14 -6.95
N GLU A 331 -20.51 3.14 -7.46
CA GLU A 331 -21.16 1.97 -8.08
C GLU A 331 -21.31 0.76 -7.14
N LEU A 332 -20.45 0.61 -6.13
CA LEU A 332 -20.48 -0.55 -5.22
C LEU A 332 -21.12 -0.29 -3.84
N GLY A 333 -21.57 0.95 -3.57
CA GLY A 333 -22.10 1.29 -2.23
C GLY A 333 -21.08 1.14 -1.11
N GLN A 334 -19.78 1.02 -1.45
CA GLN A 334 -18.70 0.87 -0.49
C GLN A 334 -17.97 2.21 -0.31
N PHE A 335 -17.73 2.56 0.92
CA PHE A 335 -17.13 3.82 1.30
C PHE A 335 -15.65 3.60 1.60
N PHE A 336 -14.77 4.21 0.79
CA PHE A 336 -13.34 4.24 1.11
C PHE A 336 -13.10 5.18 2.30
N THR A 337 -12.40 4.69 3.30
CA THR A 337 -11.99 5.52 4.43
C THR A 337 -10.96 6.55 3.93
N PRO A 338 -11.18 7.86 4.13
CA PRO A 338 -10.23 8.88 3.73
C PRO A 338 -8.85 8.67 4.35
N ARG A 339 -7.80 8.94 3.58
CA ARG A 339 -6.41 8.70 4.00
C ARG A 339 -6.07 9.40 5.33
N THR A 340 -6.54 10.63 5.52
CA THR A 340 -6.32 11.39 6.77
C THR A 340 -6.89 10.70 8.01
N ILE A 341 -8.00 9.98 7.87
CA ILE A 341 -8.60 9.18 8.95
C ILE A 341 -7.78 7.90 9.18
N VAL A 342 -7.36 7.25 8.10
CA VAL A 342 -6.51 6.05 8.18
C VAL A 342 -5.20 6.38 8.89
N ASP A 343 -4.53 7.46 8.48
CA ASP A 343 -3.28 7.94 9.06
C ASP A 343 -3.45 8.22 10.56
N PHE A 344 -4.47 8.99 10.92
CA PHE A 344 -4.77 9.32 12.32
C PHE A 344 -4.98 8.06 13.19
N MET A 345 -5.78 7.10 12.70
CA MET A 345 -6.09 5.90 13.48
C MET A 345 -4.86 4.99 13.65
N VAL A 346 -4.04 4.84 12.63
CA VAL A 346 -2.80 4.04 12.72
C VAL A 346 -1.80 4.71 13.65
N GLU A 347 -1.57 6.01 13.51
CA GLU A 347 -0.61 6.75 14.34
C GLU A 347 -1.05 6.80 15.80
N LEU A 348 -2.35 6.95 16.09
CA LEU A 348 -2.88 6.94 17.45
C LEU A 348 -2.67 5.58 18.13
N LEU A 349 -2.95 4.47 17.43
CA LEU A 349 -2.75 3.12 17.97
C LEU A 349 -1.28 2.68 17.97
N ASP A 350 -0.43 3.33 17.19
CA ASP A 350 1.02 3.15 17.19
C ASP A 350 1.46 1.67 17.12
N PRO A 351 1.12 0.94 16.05
CA PRO A 351 1.53 -0.45 15.91
C PRO A 351 3.05 -0.60 15.89
N GLN A 352 3.54 -1.65 16.54
CA GLN A 352 4.97 -1.93 16.68
C GLN A 352 5.38 -3.17 15.89
N GLU A 353 6.69 -3.29 15.62
CA GLU A 353 7.24 -4.48 14.99
C GLU A 353 6.98 -5.74 15.82
N GLY A 354 6.47 -6.78 15.18
CA GLY A 354 6.09 -8.03 15.81
C GLY A 354 4.64 -8.09 16.32
N GLU A 355 3.92 -6.97 16.35
CA GLU A 355 2.49 -6.97 16.65
C GLU A 355 1.67 -7.48 15.46
N ILE A 356 0.64 -8.26 15.74
CA ILE A 356 -0.25 -8.84 14.74
C ILE A 356 -1.45 -7.91 14.56
N ILE A 357 -1.66 -7.46 13.33
CA ILE A 357 -2.62 -6.43 12.95
C ILE A 357 -3.72 -7.05 12.09
N CYS A 358 -4.97 -6.63 12.28
CA CYS A 358 -6.10 -7.12 11.48
C CYS A 358 -7.10 -6.02 11.13
N ASP A 359 -7.66 -6.15 9.92
CA ASP A 359 -8.89 -5.46 9.51
C ASP A 359 -9.90 -6.51 9.02
N PRO A 360 -10.95 -6.85 9.82
CA PRO A 360 -11.92 -7.89 9.46
C PRO A 360 -12.96 -7.46 8.41
N CYS A 361 -12.90 -6.22 7.90
CA CYS A 361 -13.70 -5.73 6.77
C CYS A 361 -12.90 -4.73 5.94
N CYS A 362 -11.79 -5.22 5.39
CA CYS A 362 -10.67 -4.41 4.91
C CYS A 362 -10.94 -3.57 3.65
N GLY A 363 -12.03 -3.82 2.92
CA GLY A 363 -12.32 -3.09 1.67
C GLY A 363 -11.14 -3.19 0.69
N SER A 364 -10.60 -2.05 0.30
CA SER A 364 -9.41 -1.97 -0.57
C SER A 364 -8.07 -2.12 0.16
N GLY A 365 -8.06 -2.36 1.47
CA GLY A 365 -6.86 -2.56 2.28
C GLY A 365 -6.23 -1.30 2.84
N GLY A 366 -6.94 -0.17 2.86
CA GLY A 366 -6.35 1.12 3.27
C GLY A 366 -5.69 1.11 4.67
N PHE A 367 -6.33 0.52 5.68
CA PHE A 367 -5.75 0.39 7.02
C PHE A 367 -4.56 -0.57 7.05
N LEU A 368 -4.64 -1.68 6.32
CA LEU A 368 -3.58 -2.69 6.27
C LEU A 368 -2.31 -2.12 5.64
N ILE A 369 -2.46 -1.38 4.53
CA ILE A 369 -1.36 -0.71 3.83
C ILE A 369 -0.68 0.30 4.76
N LYS A 370 -1.46 1.20 5.36
CA LYS A 370 -0.88 2.22 6.24
C LYS A 370 -0.20 1.61 7.45
N ALA A 371 -0.77 0.55 8.04
CA ALA A 371 -0.16 -0.16 9.16
C ALA A 371 1.17 -0.84 8.74
N PHE A 372 1.20 -1.47 7.57
CA PHE A 372 2.41 -2.05 6.99
C PHE A 372 3.48 -0.97 6.75
N GLU A 373 3.13 0.13 6.05
CA GLU A 373 4.04 1.25 5.80
C GLU A 373 4.59 1.84 7.11
N TYR A 374 3.72 2.04 8.10
CA TYR A 374 4.06 2.64 9.38
C TYR A 374 5.09 1.80 10.17
N VAL A 375 4.91 0.47 10.21
CA VAL A 375 5.84 -0.44 10.88
C VAL A 375 7.12 -0.61 10.04
N ARG A 376 7.01 -0.71 8.71
CA ARG A 376 8.16 -0.74 7.79
C ARG A 376 9.08 0.46 7.99
N ASP A 377 8.52 1.67 8.06
CA ASP A 377 9.30 2.89 8.29
C ASP A 377 10.07 2.85 9.62
N LYS A 378 9.50 2.22 10.66
CA LYS A 378 10.21 2.01 11.94
C LYS A 378 11.37 1.02 11.78
N ILE A 379 11.14 -0.09 11.08
CA ILE A 379 12.18 -1.09 10.78
C ILE A 379 13.31 -0.46 9.97
N GLU A 380 13.00 0.31 8.93
CA GLU A 380 13.97 0.99 8.09
C GLU A 380 14.84 1.98 8.90
N LYS A 381 14.21 2.75 9.80
CA LYS A 381 14.93 3.68 10.69
C LYS A 381 15.86 2.96 11.65
N ASP A 382 15.42 1.85 12.23
CA ASP A 382 16.26 1.04 13.11
C ASP A 382 17.43 0.41 12.34
N ILE A 383 17.18 -0.20 11.18
CA ILE A 383 18.23 -0.75 10.31
C ILE A 383 19.24 0.33 9.91
N GLN A 384 18.79 1.55 9.63
CA GLN A 384 19.71 2.65 9.34
C GLN A 384 20.59 2.99 10.56
N ALA A 385 20.04 3.04 11.75
CA ALA A 385 20.79 3.24 12.99
C ALA A 385 21.81 2.10 13.25
N GLN A 386 21.41 0.84 12.99
CA GLN A 386 22.30 -0.32 13.10
C GLN A 386 23.44 -0.26 12.09
N LYS A 387 23.21 0.19 10.86
CA LYS A 387 24.27 0.39 9.86
C LYS A 387 25.30 1.41 10.34
N GLU A 388 24.87 2.53 10.90
CA GLU A 388 25.75 3.54 11.45
C GLU A 388 26.58 2.99 12.64
N GLN A 389 25.93 2.22 13.52
CA GLN A 389 26.60 1.58 14.65
C GLN A 389 27.66 0.56 14.20
N ILE A 390 27.34 -0.28 13.23
CA ILE A 390 28.26 -1.27 12.63
C ILE A 390 29.43 -0.56 11.95
N THR A 391 29.17 0.48 11.17
CA THR A 391 30.21 1.27 10.51
C THR A 391 31.17 1.85 11.52
N LYS A 392 30.69 2.47 12.60
CA LYS A 392 31.53 2.98 13.70
C LYS A 392 32.30 1.87 14.40
N SER A 393 31.73 0.70 14.62
CA SER A 393 32.38 -0.42 15.29
C SER A 393 33.54 -1.02 14.47
N VAL A 394 33.44 -0.99 13.14
CA VAL A 394 34.44 -1.57 12.22
C VAL A 394 35.53 -0.56 11.81
N LEU A 395 35.15 0.69 11.58
CA LEU A 395 36.03 1.73 11.02
C LEU A 395 36.48 2.76 12.07
N GLY A 396 35.87 2.77 13.28
CA GLY A 396 36.17 3.72 14.35
C GLY A 396 35.17 4.90 14.41
N GLU A 397 35.14 5.56 15.57
CA GLU A 397 34.10 6.59 15.89
C GLU A 397 34.18 7.87 15.05
N ASN A 398 35.26 8.09 14.32
CA ASN A 398 35.45 9.31 13.51
C ASN A 398 34.79 9.25 12.13
N VAL A 399 34.22 8.11 11.74
CA VAL A 399 33.51 7.93 10.47
C VAL A 399 31.99 8.07 10.72
N SER A 400 31.40 9.15 10.23
CA SER A 400 29.98 9.45 10.50
C SER A 400 29.01 8.92 9.45
N SER A 401 29.48 8.62 8.23
CA SER A 401 28.63 8.11 7.15
C SER A 401 29.40 7.29 6.12
N GLU A 402 28.69 6.40 5.40
CA GLU A 402 29.24 5.62 4.26
C GLU A 402 29.79 6.52 3.13
N SER A 403 29.32 7.75 3.02
CA SER A 403 29.73 8.69 1.97
C SER A 403 31.16 9.23 2.17
N GLU A 404 31.71 9.11 3.36
CA GLU A 404 33.05 9.60 3.74
C GLU A 404 34.12 8.50 3.72
N THR A 405 33.78 7.25 3.36
CA THR A 405 34.65 6.09 3.40
C THR A 405 35.40 5.87 2.08
N SER A 406 36.65 5.49 2.17
CA SER A 406 37.46 5.03 1.03
C SER A 406 36.99 3.67 0.51
N ASP A 407 37.35 3.30 -0.72
CA ASP A 407 36.96 2.00 -1.31
C ASP A 407 37.45 0.79 -0.50
N GLU A 408 38.58 0.91 0.14
CA GLU A 408 39.13 -0.14 1.03
C GLU A 408 38.36 -0.29 2.33
N GLU A 409 37.87 0.82 2.89
CA GLU A 409 37.00 0.84 4.08
C GLU A 409 35.62 0.31 3.77
N ARG A 410 35.07 0.69 2.61
CA ARG A 410 33.80 0.14 2.12
C ARG A 410 33.85 -1.37 1.96
N ALA A 411 34.93 -1.90 1.40
CA ALA A 411 35.06 -3.34 1.23
C ALA A 411 35.03 -4.11 2.58
N LYS A 412 35.40 -3.49 3.69
CA LYS A 412 35.37 -4.10 5.03
C LYS A 412 33.96 -4.12 5.63
N ILE A 413 33.13 -3.12 5.33
CA ILE A 413 31.78 -2.99 5.91
C ILE A 413 30.69 -3.55 5.02
N ASN A 414 30.87 -3.57 3.68
CA ASN A 414 29.84 -3.99 2.72
C ASN A 414 29.16 -5.32 3.04
N PRO A 415 29.85 -6.39 3.45
CA PRO A 415 29.18 -7.66 3.77
C PRO A 415 28.16 -7.54 4.91
N TYR A 416 28.44 -6.67 5.89
CA TYR A 416 27.54 -6.44 7.02
C TYR A 416 26.38 -5.52 6.66
N ILE A 417 26.65 -4.50 5.84
CA ILE A 417 25.62 -3.61 5.31
C ILE A 417 24.65 -4.39 4.42
N GLU A 418 25.15 -5.24 3.52
CA GLU A 418 24.32 -6.11 2.70
C GLU A 418 23.48 -7.10 3.52
N ALA A 419 24.01 -7.60 4.64
CA ALA A 419 23.27 -8.46 5.56
C ALA A 419 22.13 -7.70 6.25
N LEU A 420 22.34 -6.45 6.66
CA LEU A 420 21.30 -5.58 7.20
C LEU A 420 20.26 -5.17 6.12
N GLU A 421 20.68 -4.97 4.88
CA GLU A 421 19.77 -4.67 3.77
C GLU A 421 18.86 -5.84 3.45
N ARG A 422 19.33 -7.08 3.61
CA ARG A 422 18.49 -8.27 3.46
C ARG A 422 17.35 -8.35 4.48
N GLU A 423 17.50 -7.77 5.67
CA GLU A 423 16.41 -7.66 6.65
C GLU A 423 15.21 -6.85 6.11
N LEU A 424 15.45 -5.99 5.10
CA LEU A 424 14.45 -5.17 4.41
C LEU A 424 13.93 -5.83 3.11
N ASP A 425 14.24 -7.09 2.86
CA ASP A 425 13.74 -7.84 1.71
C ASP A 425 12.57 -8.73 2.13
N THR A 426 11.39 -8.48 1.57
CA THR A 426 10.18 -9.29 1.83
C THR A 426 10.31 -10.73 1.33
N ALA A 427 11.20 -11.00 0.38
CA ALA A 427 11.47 -12.35 -0.12
C ALA A 427 12.48 -13.15 0.75
N TYR A 428 13.22 -12.48 1.64
CA TYR A 428 14.22 -13.13 2.47
C TYR A 428 13.59 -13.79 3.69
N GLU A 429 13.41 -15.10 3.67
CA GLU A 429 12.83 -15.87 4.78
C GLU A 429 13.66 -15.65 6.07
N GLY A 430 12.99 -15.21 7.12
CA GLY A 430 13.60 -14.87 8.40
C GLY A 430 14.05 -13.41 8.52
N GLY A 431 13.94 -12.58 7.47
CA GLY A 431 14.12 -11.13 7.53
C GLY A 431 13.01 -10.43 8.30
N ARG A 432 13.28 -9.23 8.81
CA ARG A 432 12.32 -8.44 9.60
C ARG A 432 11.11 -8.02 8.77
N LEU A 433 11.35 -7.54 7.54
CA LEU A 433 10.27 -7.13 6.66
C LEU A 433 9.47 -8.32 6.12
N HIS A 434 10.14 -9.47 5.90
CA HIS A 434 9.45 -10.72 5.57
C HIS A 434 8.48 -11.14 6.68
N HIS A 435 8.90 -11.05 7.95
CA HIS A 435 8.04 -11.37 9.08
C HIS A 435 6.84 -10.43 9.19
N LEU A 436 7.06 -9.12 8.99
CA LEU A 436 5.97 -8.13 8.97
C LEU A 436 4.93 -8.49 7.89
N ALA A 437 5.38 -8.76 6.68
CA ALA A 437 4.52 -9.04 5.53
C ALA A 437 3.75 -10.37 5.66
N ASN A 438 4.42 -11.45 6.13
CA ASN A 438 3.84 -12.80 6.11
C ASN A 438 3.08 -13.20 7.37
N ASP A 439 3.44 -12.59 8.52
CA ASP A 439 2.97 -13.08 9.82
C ASP A 439 2.23 -12.04 10.65
N CYS A 440 2.31 -10.75 10.27
CA CYS A 440 1.78 -9.67 11.08
C CYS A 440 0.55 -8.95 10.50
N ILE A 441 0.29 -9.02 9.19
CA ILE A 441 -0.80 -8.27 8.54
C ILE A 441 -1.89 -9.22 8.05
N PHE A 442 -3.14 -9.02 8.51
CA PHE A 442 -4.29 -9.86 8.18
C PHE A 442 -5.53 -9.03 7.87
N GLY A 443 -6.37 -9.54 6.95
CA GLY A 443 -7.64 -8.91 6.64
C GLY A 443 -8.64 -9.86 6.00
N THR A 444 -9.92 -9.49 6.04
CA THR A 444 -10.98 -10.17 5.28
C THR A 444 -11.91 -9.15 4.64
N ASP A 445 -12.51 -9.55 3.53
CA ASP A 445 -13.69 -8.88 3.00
C ASP A 445 -14.66 -9.92 2.42
N ALA A 446 -15.95 -9.72 2.67
CA ALA A 446 -17.01 -10.59 2.16
C ALA A 446 -17.24 -10.42 0.65
N ASN A 447 -16.85 -9.29 0.09
CA ASN A 447 -16.90 -9.05 -1.34
C ASN A 447 -15.61 -9.61 -2.00
N PRO A 448 -15.72 -10.61 -2.89
CA PRO A 448 -14.55 -11.24 -3.52
C PRO A 448 -13.67 -10.23 -4.29
N ARG A 449 -14.29 -9.25 -4.92
CA ARG A 449 -13.57 -8.21 -5.66
C ARG A 449 -12.79 -7.30 -4.70
N MET A 450 -13.37 -6.93 -3.55
CA MET A 450 -12.66 -6.10 -2.57
C MET A 450 -11.49 -6.85 -1.95
N ALA A 451 -11.67 -8.10 -1.54
CA ALA A 451 -10.59 -8.94 -1.05
C ALA A 451 -9.44 -9.05 -2.08
N HIS A 452 -9.78 -9.29 -3.35
CA HIS A 452 -8.81 -9.33 -4.45
C HIS A 452 -8.11 -7.97 -4.66
N THR A 453 -8.88 -6.88 -4.66
CA THR A 453 -8.35 -5.51 -4.77
C THR A 453 -7.41 -5.18 -3.62
N SER A 454 -7.78 -5.56 -2.38
CA SER A 454 -6.92 -5.37 -1.21
C SER A 454 -5.60 -6.12 -1.35
N LYS A 455 -5.63 -7.39 -1.77
CA LYS A 455 -4.41 -8.18 -2.05
C LYS A 455 -3.50 -7.47 -3.05
N MET A 456 -4.06 -7.05 -4.19
CA MET A 456 -3.30 -6.37 -5.22
C MET A 456 -2.69 -5.06 -4.71
N ASN A 457 -3.48 -4.30 -3.95
CA ASN A 457 -3.06 -3.03 -3.40
C ASN A 457 -1.89 -3.21 -2.40
N MET A 458 -1.97 -4.20 -1.52
CA MET A 458 -0.88 -4.58 -0.60
C MET A 458 0.41 -4.90 -1.37
N ILE A 459 0.34 -5.75 -2.41
CA ILE A 459 1.50 -6.11 -3.23
C ILE A 459 2.09 -4.89 -3.94
N MET A 460 1.26 -3.95 -4.41
CA MET A 460 1.74 -2.70 -5.02
C MET A 460 2.47 -1.79 -4.03
N HIS A 461 2.14 -1.87 -2.74
CA HIS A 461 2.82 -1.15 -1.66
C HIS A 461 4.04 -1.87 -1.09
N GLY A 462 4.46 -2.98 -1.71
CA GLY A 462 5.67 -3.71 -1.35
C GLY A 462 5.48 -4.80 -0.30
N ASP A 463 4.24 -5.08 0.11
CA ASP A 463 3.91 -6.29 0.86
C ASP A 463 3.94 -7.47 -0.11
N GLY A 464 4.96 -8.31 0.00
CA GLY A 464 5.16 -9.45 -0.91
C GLY A 464 4.16 -10.58 -0.71
N HIS A 465 3.50 -10.63 0.42
CA HIS A 465 2.48 -11.61 0.78
C HIS A 465 1.33 -10.94 1.49
N CYS A 466 0.16 -11.56 1.41
CA CYS A 466 -1.05 -10.94 1.86
C CYS A 466 -1.88 -11.91 2.68
N GLY A 467 -2.01 -11.64 3.98
CA GLY A 467 -2.93 -12.32 4.89
C GLY A 467 -4.40 -11.95 4.67
N VAL A 468 -4.76 -11.41 3.50
CA VAL A 468 -6.14 -11.03 3.16
C VAL A 468 -6.90 -12.21 2.58
N HIS A 469 -8.12 -12.42 3.04
CA HIS A 469 -8.96 -13.53 2.62
C HIS A 469 -10.34 -13.06 2.16
N HIS A 470 -10.86 -13.68 1.10
CA HIS A 470 -12.26 -13.51 0.73
C HIS A 470 -13.11 -14.38 1.65
N ARG A 471 -13.69 -13.80 2.68
CA ARG A 471 -14.60 -14.45 3.65
C ARG A 471 -15.39 -13.41 4.43
N ASP A 472 -16.51 -13.86 5.03
CA ASP A 472 -17.25 -13.04 5.98
C ASP A 472 -16.38 -12.75 7.22
N GLY A 473 -16.15 -11.47 7.51
CA GLY A 473 -15.31 -11.02 8.63
C GLY A 473 -15.84 -11.40 10.01
N LEU A 474 -17.11 -11.77 10.11
CA LEU A 474 -17.74 -12.26 11.35
C LEU A 474 -17.35 -13.70 11.68
N LEU A 475 -16.79 -14.45 10.72
CA LEU A 475 -16.40 -15.85 10.88
C LEU A 475 -14.89 -16.01 11.09
N ASN A 476 -14.51 -17.07 11.81
CA ASN A 476 -13.12 -17.47 11.94
C ASN A 476 -12.60 -18.09 10.64
N ILE A 477 -11.37 -17.74 10.27
CA ILE A 477 -10.70 -18.27 9.09
C ILE A 477 -9.18 -18.20 9.29
N ASN A 478 -8.44 -19.03 8.60
CA ASN A 478 -7.00 -18.99 8.31
C ASN A 478 -6.19 -17.92 9.06
N GLY A 479 -5.91 -18.10 10.32
CA GLY A 479 -5.16 -17.12 11.11
C GLY A 479 -5.98 -15.94 11.62
N ILE A 480 -7.23 -15.75 11.22
CA ILE A 480 -8.13 -14.73 11.78
C ILE A 480 -9.13 -15.39 12.71
N PHE A 481 -8.79 -15.41 13.99
CA PHE A 481 -9.58 -16.04 15.05
C PHE A 481 -9.39 -15.35 16.39
N GLU A 482 -10.20 -15.69 17.37
CA GLU A 482 -10.29 -14.99 18.65
C GLU A 482 -8.98 -15.03 19.46
N ASN A 483 -8.72 -13.95 20.20
CA ASN A 483 -7.56 -13.76 21.10
C ASN A 483 -6.19 -13.82 20.42
N ARG A 484 -6.09 -13.36 19.16
CA ARG A 484 -4.85 -13.43 18.39
C ARG A 484 -4.20 -12.08 18.11
N PHE A 485 -4.98 -11.02 17.94
CA PHE A 485 -4.49 -9.75 17.41
C PHE A 485 -4.09 -8.75 18.51
N ASP A 486 -3.01 -8.04 18.26
CA ASP A 486 -2.55 -6.93 19.11
C ASP A 486 -3.27 -5.63 18.75
N VAL A 487 -3.47 -5.41 17.44
CA VAL A 487 -4.09 -4.19 16.90
C VAL A 487 -5.17 -4.56 15.90
N ILE A 488 -6.32 -3.90 16.00
CA ILE A 488 -7.37 -3.95 14.99
C ILE A 488 -7.71 -2.53 14.56
N LEU A 489 -7.80 -2.33 13.24
CA LEU A 489 -8.15 -1.06 12.61
C LEU A 489 -9.23 -1.35 11.57
N THR A 490 -10.39 -0.72 11.67
CA THR A 490 -11.49 -1.10 10.77
C THR A 490 -12.54 -0.02 10.61
N ASN A 491 -13.21 -0.04 9.46
CA ASN A 491 -14.40 0.77 9.16
C ASN A 491 -15.50 -0.16 8.63
N PRO A 492 -16.33 -0.74 9.52
CA PRO A 492 -17.38 -1.67 9.12
C PRO A 492 -18.45 -0.99 8.26
N PRO A 493 -19.21 -1.74 7.43
CA PRO A 493 -20.30 -1.17 6.65
C PRO A 493 -21.41 -0.65 7.57
N PHE A 494 -21.87 0.59 7.30
CA PHE A 494 -22.90 1.27 8.10
C PHE A 494 -24.32 0.98 7.58
N GLY A 495 -25.26 0.85 8.53
CA GLY A 495 -26.69 0.74 8.23
C GLY A 495 -27.13 -0.57 7.58
N SER A 496 -26.23 -1.50 7.41
CA SER A 496 -26.53 -2.86 6.97
C SER A 496 -26.97 -3.71 8.16
N HIS A 497 -27.78 -4.74 7.90
CA HIS A 497 -28.24 -5.68 8.92
C HIS A 497 -27.95 -7.11 8.47
N VAL A 498 -27.51 -7.94 9.40
CA VAL A 498 -27.45 -9.37 9.17
C VAL A 498 -28.85 -9.94 9.34
N GLU A 499 -29.35 -10.58 8.29
CA GLU A 499 -30.68 -11.19 8.30
C GLU A 499 -30.74 -12.35 9.32
N LYS A 500 -31.87 -12.47 10.02
CA LYS A 500 -32.07 -13.57 10.98
C LYS A 500 -31.99 -14.95 10.34
N THR A 501 -32.26 -15.02 9.04
CA THR A 501 -32.18 -16.22 8.20
C THR A 501 -30.81 -16.47 7.62
N SER A 502 -29.83 -15.57 7.83
CA SER A 502 -28.46 -15.79 7.41
C SER A 502 -27.84 -16.92 8.25
N GLU A 503 -27.60 -18.05 7.61
CA GLU A 503 -27.04 -19.24 8.22
C GLU A 503 -25.60 -19.46 7.82
N ILE A 504 -24.82 -20.03 8.73
CA ILE A 504 -23.48 -20.53 8.44
C ILE A 504 -23.62 -21.76 7.56
N THR A 505 -22.95 -21.79 6.44
CA THR A 505 -23.06 -22.83 5.42
C THR A 505 -21.83 -23.75 5.38
N ALA A 506 -21.95 -24.90 4.73
CA ALA A 506 -20.79 -25.76 4.49
C ALA A 506 -19.71 -25.12 3.61
N ALA A 507 -20.06 -24.09 2.81
CA ALA A 507 -19.11 -23.30 2.01
C ALA A 507 -18.21 -22.41 2.87
N ASP A 508 -18.63 -22.11 4.09
CA ASP A 508 -17.84 -21.33 5.05
C ASP A 508 -16.76 -22.18 5.74
N CYS A 509 -16.85 -23.50 5.63
CA CYS A 509 -15.86 -24.44 6.18
C CYS A 509 -14.65 -24.56 5.25
N ILE A 510 -13.46 -24.71 5.84
CA ILE A 510 -12.24 -25.03 5.11
C ILE A 510 -12.16 -26.54 4.95
N THR A 511 -12.20 -27.03 3.71
CA THR A 511 -12.26 -28.46 3.39
C THR A 511 -10.98 -29.00 2.74
N ASN A 512 -10.06 -28.12 2.27
CA ASN A 512 -8.81 -28.53 1.64
C ASN A 512 -7.83 -29.12 2.69
N PRO A 513 -7.51 -30.44 2.64
CA PRO A 513 -6.68 -31.09 3.64
C PRO A 513 -5.24 -30.54 3.72
N GLN A 514 -4.70 -30.07 2.57
CA GLN A 514 -3.35 -29.51 2.53
C GLN A 514 -3.32 -28.17 3.26
N LYS A 515 -4.31 -27.28 2.99
CA LYS A 515 -4.44 -26.00 3.71
C LYS A 515 -4.68 -26.21 5.20
N ILE A 516 -5.51 -27.16 5.59
CA ILE A 516 -5.74 -27.48 7.00
C ILE A 516 -4.42 -27.88 7.68
N LYS A 517 -3.65 -28.78 7.06
CA LYS A 517 -2.36 -29.22 7.60
C LYS A 517 -1.37 -28.07 7.74
N GLU A 518 -1.25 -27.23 6.72
CA GLU A 518 -0.39 -26.05 6.72
C GLU A 518 -0.74 -25.11 7.89
N TYR A 519 -2.03 -24.82 8.11
CA TYR A 519 -2.47 -23.96 9.20
C TYR A 519 -2.35 -24.61 10.58
N GLU A 520 -2.54 -25.93 10.66
CA GLU A 520 -2.29 -26.69 11.89
C GLU A 520 -0.78 -26.64 12.26
N GLU A 521 0.12 -26.71 11.28
CA GLU A 521 1.55 -26.57 11.49
C GLU A 521 1.91 -25.12 11.89
N LYS A 522 1.34 -24.11 11.21
CA LYS A 522 1.62 -22.69 11.46
C LYS A 522 1.10 -22.20 12.82
N TYR A 523 -0.10 -22.58 13.22
CA TYR A 523 -0.77 -22.05 14.42
C TYR A 523 -0.83 -23.00 15.60
N GLY A 524 -0.43 -24.25 15.42
CA GLY A 524 -0.64 -25.34 16.36
C GLY A 524 -1.99 -26.01 16.19
N LYS A 525 -1.97 -27.34 16.11
CA LYS A 525 -3.15 -28.17 15.78
C LYS A 525 -4.36 -27.90 16.68
N GLU A 526 -4.16 -27.90 18.00
CA GLU A 526 -5.25 -27.71 18.97
C GLU A 526 -5.86 -26.31 18.88
N VAL A 527 -5.00 -25.28 18.72
CA VAL A 527 -5.42 -23.87 18.61
C VAL A 527 -6.24 -23.68 17.33
N TYR A 528 -5.74 -24.18 16.21
CA TYR A 528 -6.42 -24.03 14.92
C TYR A 528 -7.74 -24.79 14.88
N GLN A 529 -7.79 -26.04 15.34
CA GLN A 529 -9.02 -26.83 15.37
C GLN A 529 -10.09 -26.20 16.28
N LYS A 530 -9.69 -25.70 17.45
CA LYS A 530 -10.57 -24.94 18.34
C LYS A 530 -11.09 -23.67 17.66
N ALA A 531 -10.25 -22.94 16.95
CA ALA A 531 -10.65 -21.76 16.23
C ALA A 531 -11.67 -22.07 15.13
N MET A 532 -11.45 -23.13 14.35
CA MET A 532 -12.35 -23.53 13.27
C MET A 532 -13.67 -24.16 13.77
N SER A 533 -13.75 -24.62 15.01
CA SER A 533 -15.01 -25.12 15.59
C SER A 533 -16.10 -24.04 15.65
N GLN A 534 -15.75 -22.73 15.69
CA GLN A 534 -16.72 -21.64 15.59
C GLN A 534 -17.56 -21.75 14.31
N VAL A 535 -16.98 -22.16 13.22
CA VAL A 535 -17.69 -22.33 11.93
C VAL A 535 -18.22 -23.76 11.81
N ASN A 536 -17.35 -24.76 11.99
CA ASN A 536 -17.67 -26.17 11.71
C ASN A 536 -18.83 -26.72 12.56
N ASP A 537 -18.92 -26.36 13.86
CA ASP A 537 -19.93 -26.84 14.80
C ASP A 537 -21.25 -26.03 14.72
N ASN A 538 -21.25 -24.96 13.91
CA ASN A 538 -22.40 -24.07 13.79
C ASN A 538 -23.01 -24.03 12.39
N VAL A 539 -22.62 -24.90 11.48
CA VAL A 539 -23.25 -25.03 10.16
C VAL A 539 -24.77 -25.29 10.33
N GLY A 540 -25.57 -24.54 9.59
CA GLY A 540 -27.04 -24.55 9.67
C GLY A 540 -27.64 -23.75 10.83
N LYS A 541 -26.81 -23.05 11.62
CA LYS A 541 -27.27 -22.10 12.65
C LYS A 541 -27.16 -20.67 12.14
N SER A 542 -28.02 -19.79 12.67
CA SER A 542 -27.97 -18.36 12.34
C SER A 542 -26.63 -17.75 12.74
N LEU A 543 -26.05 -16.95 11.84
CA LEU A 543 -24.83 -16.21 12.08
C LEU A 543 -24.89 -15.30 13.33
N LEU A 544 -26.08 -14.70 13.56
CA LEU A 544 -26.33 -13.89 14.77
C LEU A 544 -26.15 -14.65 16.07
N SER A 545 -26.35 -15.99 16.05
CA SER A 545 -26.24 -16.82 17.25
C SER A 545 -24.79 -16.95 17.80
N LEU A 546 -23.81 -16.60 17.00
CA LEU A 546 -22.40 -16.58 17.42
C LEU A 546 -22.08 -15.43 18.37
N PHE A 547 -22.90 -14.36 18.36
CA PHE A 547 -22.65 -13.11 19.07
C PHE A 547 -23.67 -12.88 20.19
N GLU A 548 -23.20 -12.37 21.33
CA GLU A 548 -24.08 -11.97 22.42
C GLU A 548 -24.94 -10.77 22.02
N VAL A 549 -24.32 -9.82 21.32
CA VAL A 549 -25.01 -8.63 20.79
C VAL A 549 -26.01 -9.01 19.71
N GLY A 550 -25.85 -10.12 19.00
CA GLY A 550 -26.78 -10.61 17.99
C GLY A 550 -28.19 -10.92 18.53
N LYS A 551 -28.34 -11.10 19.85
CA LYS A 551 -29.64 -11.20 20.52
C LYS A 551 -30.31 -9.84 20.75
N LEU A 552 -29.54 -8.78 20.74
CA LEU A 552 -29.97 -7.40 21.06
C LEU A 552 -30.15 -6.58 19.77
N ASN A 553 -29.25 -6.75 18.83
CA ASN A 553 -29.18 -5.97 17.59
C ASN A 553 -28.58 -6.81 16.45
N SER A 554 -28.99 -6.53 15.20
CA SER A 554 -28.49 -7.21 13.99
C SER A 554 -27.70 -6.26 13.06
N SER A 555 -27.47 -5.01 13.47
CA SER A 555 -26.68 -4.05 12.67
C SER A 555 -25.24 -4.52 12.55
N THR A 556 -24.73 -4.46 11.32
CA THR A 556 -23.39 -4.97 11.00
C THR A 556 -22.30 -4.28 11.80
N GLU A 557 -22.36 -2.95 11.90
CA GLU A 557 -21.38 -2.17 12.68
C GLU A 557 -21.35 -2.55 14.16
N VAL A 558 -22.48 -2.94 14.74
CA VAL A 558 -22.58 -3.38 16.14
C VAL A 558 -22.00 -4.77 16.32
N LEU A 559 -22.25 -5.69 15.40
CA LEU A 559 -21.68 -7.04 15.41
C LEU A 559 -20.14 -6.99 15.27
N PHE A 560 -19.62 -6.08 14.43
CA PHE A 560 -18.17 -5.91 14.26
C PHE A 560 -17.48 -5.38 15.50
N ILE A 561 -18.14 -4.59 16.37
CA ILE A 561 -17.54 -4.19 17.66
C ILE A 561 -17.24 -5.43 18.51
N GLU A 562 -18.25 -6.31 18.71
CA GLU A 562 -18.05 -7.56 19.47
C GLU A 562 -17.00 -8.44 18.80
N ARG A 563 -17.08 -8.60 17.49
CA ARG A 563 -16.13 -9.41 16.70
C ARG A 563 -14.70 -8.90 16.92
N CYS A 564 -14.44 -7.61 16.76
CA CYS A 564 -13.11 -7.03 16.93
C CYS A 564 -12.58 -7.21 18.36
N ILE A 565 -13.40 -6.95 19.39
CA ILE A 565 -12.99 -7.16 20.76
C ILE A 565 -12.65 -8.64 21.02
N ARG A 566 -13.39 -9.60 20.45
CA ARG A 566 -13.10 -11.03 20.57
C ARG A 566 -11.80 -11.43 19.88
N LEU A 567 -11.53 -10.87 18.70
CA LEU A 567 -10.30 -11.10 17.94
C LEU A 567 -9.04 -10.63 18.66
N LEU A 568 -9.14 -9.55 19.45
CA LEU A 568 -8.01 -9.02 20.20
C LEU A 568 -7.50 -9.97 21.28
N LYS A 569 -6.20 -9.98 21.50
CA LYS A 569 -5.56 -10.51 22.72
C LYS A 569 -6.01 -9.69 23.95
N PRO A 570 -5.96 -10.23 25.17
CA PRO A 570 -6.07 -9.39 26.38
C PRO A 570 -5.05 -8.25 26.34
N GLY A 571 -5.50 -7.01 26.51
CA GLY A 571 -4.69 -5.81 26.41
C GLY A 571 -4.50 -5.26 24.98
N GLY A 572 -4.95 -5.99 23.96
CA GLY A 572 -4.95 -5.53 22.57
C GLY A 572 -5.89 -4.34 22.34
N ARG A 573 -5.65 -3.58 21.28
CA ARG A 573 -6.32 -2.31 21.01
C ARG A 573 -7.01 -2.27 19.67
N LEU A 574 -8.15 -1.58 19.61
CA LEU A 574 -9.05 -1.43 18.46
C LEU A 574 -9.25 0.04 18.14
N GLY A 575 -9.14 0.42 16.88
CA GLY A 575 -9.68 1.64 16.31
C GLY A 575 -10.80 1.31 15.35
N ILE A 576 -11.98 1.83 15.59
CA ILE A 576 -13.16 1.53 14.77
C ILE A 576 -13.92 2.81 14.42
N VAL A 577 -14.29 2.96 13.15
CA VAL A 577 -15.18 4.04 12.70
C VAL A 577 -16.62 3.59 12.90
N LEU A 578 -17.43 4.41 13.55
CA LEU A 578 -18.82 4.10 13.89
C LEU A 578 -19.74 5.26 13.55
N PRO A 579 -20.99 5.00 13.14
CA PRO A 579 -22.04 6.02 13.14
C PRO A 579 -22.23 6.59 14.54
N GLU A 580 -22.37 7.90 14.67
CA GLU A 580 -22.61 8.56 15.97
C GLU A 580 -23.83 7.99 16.69
N GLY A 581 -24.84 7.49 15.96
CA GLY A 581 -26.00 6.83 16.51
C GLY A 581 -25.71 5.64 17.41
N VAL A 582 -24.59 4.94 17.20
CA VAL A 582 -24.16 3.82 18.08
C VAL A 582 -23.84 4.33 19.48
N LEU A 583 -23.32 5.54 19.58
CA LEU A 583 -22.85 6.13 20.84
C LEU A 583 -23.97 6.85 21.62
N ASN A 584 -24.99 7.41 20.93
CA ASN A 584 -25.92 8.34 21.55
C ASN A 584 -27.40 7.88 21.56
N THR A 585 -27.78 6.84 20.79
CA THR A 585 -29.18 6.40 20.78
C THR A 585 -29.56 5.55 21.98
N THR A 586 -30.76 5.74 22.50
CA THR A 586 -31.30 5.02 23.66
C THR A 586 -31.47 3.53 23.39
N ASN A 587 -31.84 3.17 22.16
CA ASN A 587 -32.06 1.78 21.75
C ASN A 587 -30.80 0.90 21.82
N LEU A 588 -29.62 1.51 21.75
CA LEU A 588 -28.34 0.81 21.82
C LEU A 588 -27.66 0.87 23.19
N GLN A 589 -28.40 1.31 24.24
CA GLN A 589 -27.86 1.36 25.60
C GLN A 589 -27.35 0.00 26.07
N SER A 590 -28.13 -1.06 25.90
CA SER A 590 -27.71 -2.43 26.31
C SER A 590 -26.51 -2.95 25.52
N VAL A 591 -26.34 -2.50 24.28
CA VAL A 591 -25.18 -2.81 23.46
C VAL A 591 -23.92 -2.15 24.03
N ARG A 592 -23.99 -0.87 24.36
CA ARG A 592 -22.86 -0.14 24.96
C ARG A 592 -22.44 -0.75 26.31
N GLU A 593 -23.41 -1.09 27.14
CA GLU A 593 -23.17 -1.74 28.44
C GLU A 593 -22.49 -3.11 28.29
N LEU A 594 -22.80 -3.86 27.23
CA LEU A 594 -22.11 -5.13 26.92
C LEU A 594 -20.62 -4.86 26.63
N PHE A 595 -20.31 -3.88 25.80
CA PHE A 595 -18.93 -3.57 25.43
C PHE A 595 -18.11 -2.97 26.59
N GLU A 596 -18.73 -2.18 27.45
CA GLU A 596 -18.12 -1.68 28.70
C GLU A 596 -17.69 -2.82 29.64
N GLY A 597 -18.31 -3.99 29.55
CA GLY A 597 -17.92 -5.21 30.28
C GLY A 597 -16.78 -6.02 29.67
N MET A 598 -16.32 -5.63 28.47
CA MET A 598 -15.30 -6.37 27.70
C MET A 598 -14.02 -5.57 27.47
N ALA A 599 -14.13 -4.23 27.37
CA ALA A 599 -13.03 -3.35 26.98
C ALA A 599 -13.16 -1.96 27.62
N LYS A 600 -12.03 -1.28 27.78
CA LYS A 600 -11.99 0.16 28.10
C LYS A 600 -12.07 0.97 26.82
N ILE A 601 -12.84 2.06 26.84
CA ILE A 601 -12.75 3.10 25.83
C ILE A 601 -11.54 3.97 26.17
N ILE A 602 -10.58 4.05 25.27
CA ILE A 602 -9.33 4.80 25.50
C ILE A 602 -9.32 6.15 24.80
N MET A 603 -10.20 6.36 23.82
CA MET A 603 -10.45 7.65 23.18
C MET A 603 -11.73 7.62 22.35
N ILE A 604 -12.41 8.76 22.24
CA ILE A 604 -13.48 9.02 21.25
C ILE A 604 -13.15 10.29 20.51
N THR A 605 -13.17 10.24 19.19
CA THR A 605 -12.97 11.41 18.31
C THR A 605 -14.21 11.59 17.43
N SER A 606 -14.97 12.67 17.65
CA SER A 606 -16.07 13.06 16.76
C SER A 606 -15.50 13.81 15.57
N ILE A 607 -15.80 13.32 14.36
CA ILE A 607 -15.34 13.90 13.11
C ILE A 607 -16.49 14.49 12.30
N PRO A 608 -16.25 15.51 11.45
CA PRO A 608 -17.32 16.15 10.69
C PRO A 608 -17.95 15.18 9.68
N GLN A 609 -19.23 15.37 9.45
CA GLN A 609 -19.99 14.57 8.48
C GLN A 609 -19.38 14.62 7.07
N ASP A 610 -18.80 15.76 6.71
CA ASP A 610 -18.24 16.07 5.41
C ASP A 610 -17.15 15.08 4.95
N VAL A 611 -16.44 14.50 5.90
CA VAL A 611 -15.32 13.58 5.65
C VAL A 611 -15.70 12.39 4.78
N PHE A 612 -16.90 11.83 4.98
CA PHE A 612 -17.38 10.67 4.22
C PHE A 612 -18.35 11.01 3.08
N VAL A 613 -18.74 12.30 2.92
CA VAL A 613 -19.59 12.74 1.81
C VAL A 613 -18.91 12.52 0.46
N ALA A 614 -17.61 12.81 0.37
CA ALA A 614 -16.83 12.53 -0.84
C ALA A 614 -16.80 11.03 -1.22
N SER A 615 -16.98 10.14 -0.24
CA SER A 615 -17.10 8.69 -0.41
C SER A 615 -18.56 8.21 -0.55
N GLY A 616 -19.54 9.12 -0.46
CA GLY A 616 -20.96 8.82 -0.66
C GLY A 616 -21.78 8.57 0.61
N ALA A 617 -21.18 8.61 1.81
CA ALA A 617 -21.90 8.44 3.07
C ALA A 617 -22.46 9.77 3.59
N THR A 618 -23.70 9.73 4.10
CA THR A 618 -24.38 10.91 4.64
C THR A 618 -24.50 10.89 6.17
N VAL A 619 -23.88 9.90 6.82
CA VAL A 619 -23.94 9.71 8.27
C VAL A 619 -22.77 10.42 8.93
N LYS A 620 -23.00 11.13 10.07
CA LYS A 620 -21.93 11.68 10.89
C LYS A 620 -21.20 10.54 11.61
N PRO A 621 -19.90 10.37 11.40
CA PRO A 621 -19.13 9.31 12.03
C PRO A 621 -18.43 9.81 13.31
N SER A 622 -18.05 8.85 14.15
CA SER A 622 -17.09 9.00 15.24
C SER A 622 -16.08 7.89 15.19
N ILE A 623 -14.86 8.15 15.59
CA ILE A 623 -13.84 7.14 15.75
C ILE A 623 -13.76 6.77 17.22
N VAL A 624 -13.90 5.48 17.53
CA VAL A 624 -13.84 4.98 18.90
C VAL A 624 -12.64 4.05 19.01
N PHE A 625 -11.85 4.30 20.05
CA PHE A 625 -10.69 3.46 20.36
C PHE A 625 -10.96 2.69 21.65
N PHE A 626 -10.77 1.38 21.58
CA PHE A 626 -10.93 0.45 22.68
C PHE A 626 -9.61 -0.23 23.03
N LYS A 627 -9.47 -0.60 24.29
CA LYS A 627 -8.48 -1.54 24.77
C LYS A 627 -9.21 -2.71 25.42
N LYS A 628 -9.06 -3.93 24.90
CA LYS A 628 -9.59 -5.13 25.55
C LYS A 628 -9.00 -5.26 26.93
N PHE A 629 -9.81 -5.63 27.91
CA PHE A 629 -9.32 -5.85 29.27
C PHE A 629 -8.13 -6.82 29.28
N THR A 630 -7.10 -6.51 30.06
CA THR A 630 -6.08 -7.49 30.44
C THR A 630 -6.73 -8.56 31.32
N LYS A 631 -6.02 -9.64 31.62
CA LYS A 631 -6.53 -10.68 32.53
C LYS A 631 -6.79 -10.08 33.92
N GLU A 632 -5.92 -9.23 34.40
CA GLU A 632 -6.00 -8.55 35.68
C GLU A 632 -7.19 -7.58 35.71
N GLU A 633 -7.37 -6.76 34.67
CA GLU A 633 -8.50 -5.84 34.53
C GLU A 633 -9.84 -6.60 34.48
N GLN A 634 -9.89 -7.73 33.76
CA GLN A 634 -11.08 -8.58 33.68
C GLN A 634 -11.43 -9.20 35.04
N GLU A 635 -10.42 -9.64 35.78
CA GLU A 635 -10.63 -10.15 37.15
C GLU A 635 -11.08 -9.06 38.10
N GLN A 636 -10.49 -7.87 38.03
CA GLN A 636 -10.89 -6.72 38.84
C GLN A 636 -12.34 -6.31 38.54
N TYR A 637 -12.69 -6.17 37.26
CA TYR A 637 -14.05 -5.84 36.84
C TYR A 637 -15.07 -6.86 37.37
N LYS A 638 -14.78 -8.16 37.30
CA LYS A 638 -15.64 -9.21 37.88
C LYS A 638 -15.78 -9.10 39.41
N LYS A 639 -14.70 -8.78 40.12
CA LYS A 639 -14.72 -8.54 41.57
C LYS A 639 -15.60 -7.33 41.93
N ASP A 640 -15.44 -6.25 41.20
CA ASP A 640 -16.22 -5.03 41.41
C ASP A 640 -17.69 -5.23 41.08
N GLN A 641 -17.99 -5.96 39.99
CA GLN A 641 -19.34 -6.35 39.64
C GLN A 641 -20.02 -7.21 40.74
N LYS A 642 -19.30 -8.19 41.27
CA LYS A 642 -19.78 -9.03 42.34
C LYS A 642 -20.04 -8.20 43.60
N LYS A 643 -19.10 -7.34 43.99
CA LYS A 643 -19.23 -6.45 45.17
C LYS A 643 -20.43 -5.50 45.04
N ALA A 644 -20.57 -4.86 43.86
CA ALA A 644 -21.70 -3.98 43.57
C ALA A 644 -23.03 -4.72 43.66
N ARG A 645 -23.09 -5.94 43.09
CA ARG A 645 -24.29 -6.76 43.13
C ARG A 645 -24.66 -7.19 44.53
N GLU A 646 -23.72 -7.66 45.34
CA GLU A 646 -23.93 -8.03 46.76
C GLU A 646 -24.44 -6.83 47.56
N GLN A 647 -23.93 -5.63 47.30
CA GLN A 647 -24.39 -4.39 47.94
C GLN A 647 -25.85 -4.10 47.61
N VAL A 648 -26.27 -4.21 46.35
CA VAL A 648 -27.65 -3.99 45.92
C VAL A 648 -28.58 -5.12 46.41
N GLU A 649 -28.17 -6.39 46.26
CA GLU A 649 -28.95 -7.54 46.71
C GLU A 649 -29.22 -7.49 48.24
N SER A 650 -28.31 -6.94 49.04
CA SER A 650 -28.53 -6.76 50.47
C SER A 650 -29.73 -5.88 50.79
N ASN A 651 -30.02 -4.88 49.94
CA ASN A 651 -31.19 -4.02 50.11
C ASN A 651 -32.52 -4.74 49.85
N TYR A 652 -32.49 -5.82 49.07
CA TYR A 652 -33.65 -6.60 48.67
C TYR A 652 -33.66 -8.03 49.24
N ALA A 653 -32.78 -8.32 50.22
CA ALA A 653 -32.56 -9.67 50.75
C ALA A 653 -33.85 -10.29 51.31
N GLY A 654 -34.69 -9.50 52.00
CA GLY A 654 -35.99 -9.95 52.53
C GLY A 654 -36.96 -10.38 51.44
N GLU A 655 -37.16 -9.52 50.43
CA GLU A 655 -38.06 -9.79 49.28
C GLU A 655 -37.57 -10.97 48.43
N LEU A 656 -36.27 -11.06 48.21
CA LEU A 656 -35.66 -12.19 47.50
C LEU A 656 -35.89 -13.49 48.22
N ALA A 657 -35.65 -13.54 49.52
CA ALA A 657 -35.88 -14.76 50.34
C ALA A 657 -37.36 -15.14 50.36
N GLU A 658 -38.29 -14.19 50.52
CA GLU A 658 -39.73 -14.47 50.51
C GLU A 658 -40.17 -15.07 49.16
N LEU A 659 -39.75 -14.44 48.05
CA LEU A 659 -40.10 -14.91 46.70
C LEU A 659 -39.52 -16.30 46.40
N GLN A 660 -38.24 -16.53 46.77
CA GLN A 660 -37.57 -17.82 46.56
C GLN A 660 -38.22 -18.96 47.40
N ASN A 661 -38.50 -18.69 48.69
CA ASN A 661 -39.18 -19.64 49.58
C ASN A 661 -40.58 -19.97 49.07
N PHE A 662 -41.34 -18.94 48.64
CA PHE A 662 -42.68 -19.16 48.08
C PHE A 662 -42.65 -20.02 46.80
N ILE A 663 -41.69 -19.80 45.89
CA ILE A 663 -41.54 -20.52 44.63
C ILE A 663 -41.08 -21.98 44.92
N ALA A 664 -40.27 -22.18 45.92
CA ALA A 664 -39.75 -23.54 46.31
C ALA A 664 -40.81 -24.41 46.99
N ASN A 665 -41.83 -23.80 47.63
CA ASN A 665 -42.89 -24.55 48.30
C ASN A 665 -43.86 -25.19 47.28
N LYS A 666 -43.87 -26.54 47.26
CA LYS A 666 -44.67 -27.36 46.32
C LYS A 666 -46.16 -27.30 46.58
N ASP A 667 -46.57 -26.82 47.75
CA ASP A 667 -48.01 -26.73 48.14
C ASP A 667 -48.70 -25.50 47.54
N ASN A 668 -47.95 -24.58 47.01
CA ASN A 668 -48.48 -23.35 46.38
C ASN A 668 -49.07 -23.65 44.97
N SER A 669 -50.12 -22.90 44.63
CA SER A 669 -50.75 -23.06 43.35
C SER A 669 -49.81 -22.72 42.19
N ARG A 670 -49.94 -23.42 41.03
CA ARG A 670 -49.12 -23.16 39.84
C ARG A 670 -49.32 -21.70 39.32
N ALA A 671 -50.52 -21.15 39.50
CA ALA A 671 -50.83 -19.76 39.07
C ALA A 671 -50.05 -18.75 39.95
N ASP A 672 -50.07 -18.89 41.28
CA ASP A 672 -49.37 -18.02 42.18
C ASP A 672 -47.83 -18.11 42.05
N ILE A 673 -47.30 -19.33 41.84
CA ILE A 673 -45.88 -19.57 41.53
C ILE A 673 -45.49 -18.80 40.23
N LYS A 674 -46.35 -18.78 39.20
CA LYS A 674 -46.10 -18.08 37.96
C LYS A 674 -46.00 -16.54 38.18
N VAL A 675 -46.91 -15.96 39.01
CA VAL A 675 -46.90 -14.57 39.39
C VAL A 675 -45.67 -14.21 40.18
N LYS A 676 -45.31 -15.00 41.18
CA LYS A 676 -44.12 -14.76 42.00
C LYS A 676 -42.81 -14.95 41.21
N LYS A 677 -42.75 -15.88 40.26
CA LYS A 677 -41.63 -15.96 39.30
C LYS A 677 -41.50 -14.72 38.41
N ALA A 678 -42.62 -14.15 37.94
CA ALA A 678 -42.60 -12.90 37.16
C ALA A 678 -42.08 -11.73 38.04
N ARG A 679 -42.50 -11.63 39.31
CA ARG A 679 -41.99 -10.62 40.26
C ARG A 679 -40.49 -10.82 40.55
N LEU A 680 -40.04 -12.06 40.76
CA LEU A 680 -38.63 -12.36 40.99
C LEU A 680 -37.81 -11.93 39.76
N LYS A 681 -38.27 -12.20 38.57
CA LYS A 681 -37.59 -11.77 37.33
C LYS A 681 -37.54 -10.22 37.24
N SER A 682 -38.62 -9.53 37.56
CA SER A 682 -38.65 -8.06 37.61
C SER A 682 -37.70 -7.49 38.65
N LEU A 683 -37.64 -8.10 39.83
CA LEU A 683 -36.73 -7.70 40.92
C LEU A 683 -35.28 -7.92 40.53
N GLN A 684 -34.95 -9.05 39.89
CA GLN A 684 -33.61 -9.33 39.36
C GLN A 684 -33.19 -8.30 38.34
N ALA A 685 -34.08 -7.93 37.41
CA ALA A 685 -33.80 -6.88 36.44
C ALA A 685 -33.58 -5.49 37.09
N GLN A 686 -34.34 -5.18 38.16
CA GLN A 686 -34.13 -3.95 38.96
C GLN A 686 -32.78 -3.96 39.65
N ILE A 687 -32.42 -5.06 40.30
CA ILE A 687 -31.11 -5.24 40.95
C ILE A 687 -29.97 -5.06 39.94
N GLU A 688 -30.13 -5.64 38.74
CA GLU A 688 -29.15 -5.48 37.69
C GLU A 688 -29.00 -4.02 37.23
N GLN A 689 -30.11 -3.28 37.08
CA GLN A 689 -30.09 -1.86 36.76
C GLN A 689 -29.40 -1.02 37.82
N GLU A 690 -29.68 -1.29 39.10
CA GLU A 690 -29.11 -0.55 40.24
C GLU A 690 -27.62 -0.92 40.48
N THR A 691 -27.20 -2.12 40.07
CA THR A 691 -25.80 -2.57 40.15
C THR A 691 -24.88 -1.80 39.20
N LYS A 692 -25.34 -1.50 37.99
CA LYS A 692 -24.51 -0.89 36.93
C LYS A 692 -23.82 0.42 37.31
N PRO A 693 -24.52 1.45 37.89
CA PRO A 693 -23.85 2.67 38.29
C PRO A 693 -22.81 2.47 39.40
N ILE A 694 -23.01 1.48 40.28
CA ILE A 694 -22.04 1.16 41.33
C ILE A 694 -20.79 0.51 40.73
N VAL A 695 -20.94 -0.38 39.76
CA VAL A 695 -19.81 -0.97 39.01
C VAL A 695 -18.99 0.14 38.35
N LYS A 696 -19.65 1.11 37.69
CA LYS A 696 -18.97 2.24 37.05
C LYS A 696 -18.20 3.12 38.06
N GLN A 697 -18.67 3.25 39.28
CA GLN A 697 -17.94 3.97 40.33
C GLN A 697 -16.75 3.19 40.89
N LEU A 698 -16.85 1.85 40.98
CA LEU A 698 -15.77 0.99 41.46
C LEU A 698 -14.68 0.79 40.43
N PHE A 699 -15.07 0.67 39.15
CA PHE A 699 -14.19 0.48 38.00
C PHE A 699 -14.19 1.75 37.14
N ASP A 700 -13.69 2.84 37.74
CA ASP A 700 -13.64 4.16 37.08
C ASP A 700 -12.32 4.37 36.31
N TYR A 701 -12.40 5.05 35.17
CA TYR A 701 -11.23 5.46 34.37
C TYR A 701 -11.59 6.65 33.49
N GLN A 702 -10.56 7.43 33.10
CA GLN A 702 -10.74 8.59 32.23
C GLN A 702 -10.88 8.20 30.78
N ILE A 703 -11.79 8.87 30.06
CA ILE A 703 -12.02 8.71 28.63
C ILE A 703 -11.74 10.06 27.94
N PRO A 704 -10.61 10.22 27.25
CA PRO A 704 -10.38 11.39 26.42
C PRO A 704 -11.41 11.48 25.28
N ILE A 705 -11.94 12.69 25.09
CA ILE A 705 -12.91 12.97 24.02
C ILE A 705 -12.41 14.17 23.24
N ALA A 706 -12.33 14.05 21.93
CA ALA A 706 -11.99 15.12 21.02
C ALA A 706 -13.10 15.34 19.97
N GLN A 707 -13.23 16.57 19.53
CA GLN A 707 -14.10 16.94 18.42
C GLN A 707 -13.31 17.80 17.46
N VAL A 708 -13.37 17.48 16.17
CA VAL A 708 -12.74 18.27 15.10
C VAL A 708 -13.78 18.80 14.12
N GLU A 709 -13.51 19.99 13.60
CA GLU A 709 -14.33 20.61 12.55
C GLU A 709 -13.74 20.37 11.15
N LYS A 710 -12.42 20.13 11.07
CA LYS A 710 -11.69 19.87 9.83
C LYS A 710 -10.76 18.67 9.99
N ALA A 711 -10.98 17.66 9.19
CA ALA A 711 -10.23 16.40 9.23
C ALA A 711 -9.39 16.17 7.95
N GLY A 712 -8.82 17.22 7.38
CA GLY A 712 -7.89 17.17 6.26
C GLY A 712 -8.52 17.01 4.88
N ILE A 713 -9.85 16.83 4.78
CA ILE A 713 -10.56 16.61 3.52
C ILE A 713 -11.91 17.34 3.52
N THR A 714 -12.26 17.94 2.37
CA THR A 714 -13.56 18.60 2.14
C THR A 714 -14.60 17.64 1.55
N THR A 715 -15.86 18.07 1.49
CA THR A 715 -16.97 17.34 0.81
C THR A 715 -16.67 16.97 -0.65
N THR A 716 -15.81 17.73 -1.32
CA THR A 716 -15.42 17.48 -2.73
C THR A 716 -14.17 16.60 -2.85
N GLY A 717 -13.56 16.20 -1.73
CA GLY A 717 -12.32 15.43 -1.70
C GLY A 717 -11.05 16.26 -1.87
N ALA A 718 -11.14 17.60 -1.78
CA ALA A 718 -9.98 18.48 -1.77
C ALA A 718 -9.33 18.51 -0.37
N GLN A 719 -8.04 18.76 -0.32
CA GLN A 719 -7.32 18.92 0.94
C GLN A 719 -7.75 20.21 1.67
N CYS A 720 -7.86 20.13 2.98
CA CYS A 720 -8.08 21.26 3.88
C CYS A 720 -7.22 21.10 5.15
N GLU A 721 -7.38 22.02 6.10
CA GLU A 721 -6.75 21.93 7.42
C GLU A 721 -7.08 20.58 8.10
N ASN A 722 -6.10 20.02 8.83
CA ASN A 722 -6.22 18.73 9.49
C ASN A 722 -5.96 18.86 11.00
N GLU A 723 -7.02 19.03 11.77
CA GLU A 723 -6.97 19.17 13.24
C GLU A 723 -6.65 17.83 13.95
N LEU A 724 -6.74 16.69 13.24
CA LEU A 724 -6.41 15.38 13.82
C LEU A 724 -4.94 15.29 14.24
N ILE A 725 -4.06 16.06 13.60
CA ILE A 725 -2.62 16.12 13.95
C ILE A 725 -2.46 16.68 15.37
N ASN A 726 -3.18 17.73 15.71
CA ASN A 726 -3.12 18.34 17.06
C ASN A 726 -3.56 17.33 18.15
N ILE A 727 -4.57 16.52 17.83
CA ILE A 727 -5.04 15.47 18.75
C ILE A 727 -3.94 14.43 18.99
N LEU A 728 -3.21 14.03 17.96
CA LEU A 728 -2.08 13.09 18.10
C LEU A 728 -0.98 13.65 18.98
N GLU A 729 -0.64 14.93 18.80
CA GLU A 729 0.37 15.63 19.62
C GLU A 729 -0.02 15.68 21.11
N GLU A 730 -1.29 15.88 21.42
CA GLU A 730 -1.79 15.92 22.79
C GLU A 730 -1.99 14.53 23.39
N TYR A 731 -2.50 13.58 22.61
CA TYR A 731 -2.82 12.23 23.07
C TYR A 731 -1.58 11.37 23.32
N THR A 732 -0.53 11.53 22.53
CA THR A 732 0.67 10.68 22.65
C THR A 732 1.34 10.81 24.01
N PRO A 733 1.61 12.02 24.54
CA PRO A 733 2.10 12.18 25.91
C PRO A 733 1.15 11.61 26.98
N TYR A 734 -0.17 11.90 26.84
CA TYR A 734 -1.19 11.37 27.75
C TYR A 734 -1.18 9.85 27.82
N ARG A 735 -1.12 9.19 26.66
CA ARG A 735 -1.04 7.72 26.54
C ARG A 735 0.16 7.15 27.29
N MET A 736 1.33 7.77 27.08
CA MET A 736 2.60 7.35 27.68
C MET A 736 2.59 7.52 29.20
N GLU A 737 2.15 8.67 29.68
CA GLU A 737 2.06 8.99 31.09
C GLU A 737 1.08 8.05 31.84
N ASN A 738 -0.07 7.79 31.24
CA ASN A 738 -1.09 6.93 31.83
C ASN A 738 -0.88 5.43 31.53
N LYS A 739 0.16 5.07 30.78
CA LYS A 739 0.49 3.67 30.42
C LYS A 739 -0.73 2.91 29.90
N LEU A 740 -1.48 3.53 28.99
CA LEU A 740 -2.75 2.99 28.51
C LEU A 740 -2.58 1.59 27.90
N TRP A 741 -1.47 1.36 27.22
CA TRP A 741 -1.00 0.03 26.83
C TRP A 741 0.53 0.02 26.80
N LEU A 742 1.09 -1.17 26.97
CA LEU A 742 2.51 -1.43 26.79
C LEU A 742 2.64 -2.29 25.51
N SER A 743 3.19 -1.71 24.48
CA SER A 743 3.53 -2.48 23.27
C SER A 743 4.82 -3.25 23.56
N GLU A 744 4.80 -4.55 23.36
CA GLU A 744 6.02 -5.36 23.36
C GLU A 744 6.71 -5.18 22.01
N THR A 745 7.49 -4.11 21.88
CA THR A 745 8.31 -3.88 20.70
C THR A 745 9.43 -4.92 20.64
N LEU A 746 9.65 -5.54 19.49
CA LEU A 746 10.82 -6.38 19.28
C LEU A 746 12.08 -5.52 19.25
N HIS A 747 13.02 -5.79 20.15
CA HIS A 747 14.32 -5.14 20.18
C HIS A 747 15.36 -6.02 19.50
N TYR A 748 15.88 -5.55 18.38
CA TYR A 748 16.94 -6.22 17.64
C TYR A 748 18.28 -5.63 18.01
N ALA A 749 19.27 -6.51 18.29
CA ALA A 749 20.66 -6.14 18.45
C ALA A 749 21.51 -6.95 17.46
N TYR A 750 22.51 -6.29 16.90
CA TYR A 750 23.44 -6.91 15.96
C TYR A 750 24.88 -6.79 16.49
N LYS A 751 25.68 -7.82 16.28
CA LYS A 751 27.13 -7.81 16.58
C LYS A 751 27.92 -8.52 15.50
N ILE A 752 29.19 -8.15 15.40
CA ILE A 752 30.18 -8.84 14.57
C ILE A 752 31.10 -9.66 15.50
N GLU A 753 31.23 -10.93 15.20
CA GLU A 753 32.14 -11.83 15.92
C GLU A 753 32.80 -12.78 14.92
N ASN A 754 34.13 -12.85 14.93
CA ASN A 754 34.96 -13.67 14.02
C ASN A 754 34.68 -13.39 12.52
N GLY A 755 34.35 -12.14 12.17
CA GLY A 755 34.04 -11.75 10.78
C GLY A 755 32.63 -12.13 10.31
N GLU A 756 31.78 -12.61 11.21
CA GLU A 756 30.39 -12.98 10.92
C GLU A 756 29.43 -12.11 11.73
N MET A 757 28.26 -11.82 11.15
CA MET A 757 27.22 -11.04 11.81
C MET A 757 26.22 -11.94 12.53
N TYR A 758 25.85 -11.54 13.73
CA TYR A 758 24.85 -12.20 14.56
C TYR A 758 23.74 -11.23 14.94
N ARG A 759 22.52 -11.75 15.04
CA ARG A 759 21.32 -11.04 15.46
C ARG A 759 20.76 -11.63 16.75
N GLN A 760 20.30 -10.79 17.64
CA GLN A 760 19.60 -11.15 18.87
C GLN A 760 18.24 -10.41 18.93
N ILE A 761 17.22 -11.08 19.42
CA ILE A 761 15.87 -10.50 19.62
C ILE A 761 15.57 -10.50 21.10
N ASN A 762 15.19 -9.35 21.68
CA ASN A 762 14.79 -9.19 23.09
C ASN A 762 15.76 -9.79 24.10
N GLY A 763 17.07 -9.68 23.84
CA GLY A 763 18.10 -10.26 24.74
C GLY A 763 18.17 -11.79 24.74
N GLY A 764 17.52 -12.47 23.79
CA GLY A 764 17.55 -13.92 23.61
C GLY A 764 18.86 -14.46 23.06
N THR A 765 18.82 -15.59 22.38
CA THR A 765 20.01 -16.24 21.80
C THR A 765 20.51 -15.49 20.57
N TRP A 766 21.83 -15.35 20.44
CA TRP A 766 22.48 -14.85 19.24
C TRP A 766 22.37 -15.85 18.07
N VAL A 767 21.80 -15.45 16.98
CA VAL A 767 21.63 -16.25 15.77
C VAL A 767 22.43 -15.60 14.65
N LYS A 768 23.19 -16.42 13.91
CA LYS A 768 23.94 -15.92 12.75
C LYS A 768 22.99 -15.41 11.68
N VAL A 769 23.23 -14.20 11.20
CA VAL A 769 22.56 -13.65 10.02
C VAL A 769 23.19 -14.29 8.78
N LYS A 770 22.36 -14.94 7.97
CA LYS A 770 22.81 -15.70 6.78
C LYS A 770 22.94 -14.82 5.55
#